data_3cef3d45d67b551861809384829f1174
#
_entry.id   3cef3d45d67b551861809384829f1174
#
_cell.length_a   1.000
_cell.length_b   1.000
_cell.length_c   1.000
_cell.angle_alpha   90.00
_cell.angle_beta   90.00
_cell.angle_gamma   90.00
#
_symmetry.space_group_name_H-M   'P 1'
#
loop_
_entity.id
_entity.type
_entity.pdbx_description
1 polymer ?
#
loop_
_entity_poly.entity_id
_entity_poly.type
_entity_poly.pdbx_seq_one_letter_code
_entity_poly.pdbx_strand_id
1 'polypeptide(L)'
;MTEKEAPMRRLTALPSRFRLALLAGLLLANAAILLTDMAWLRMAAGLALVFILPGLAWLQVLNWAGTHCAVERIVLVGGLSAAISSVALLGAVYWPGPLDLTQTLVALDLVTLIGLAIPTRSEPVKWEWPTRRVLIALLAILAVAAFLRWYTIGYGEFHEDEIENMRLAVRAMKGEEYALFLDSKGPVHWLLPAALWLTRGWLSEPLARSPFAICSLLTVLAVYALGRRMAGPTVGLIGSGLVAVNGFFLAYARHVENPSLIVLWGVLAAWCAYRFYREKIGSLQVLGGLLLGIGLVAHPDVLLYLPPFGFMMALAYWHDRGLWRRHWKSGLVGVLVFLTLTLVFYVPFIRDPNFQRAQEYFAQDRIGTQFLYNGLQSMRSQDSDYSTRYYGPLLVLLAGLVVVRELLKFGRRGAWLAAAIALAAATTVYWPSLWQWGTINGAFLPYAALFLALTFSSHTSFEVKSLALWFGVPFLAMEFLAKDAADHVQIAYPAWALLAALGLEFFWKQLAGRSGQILKAATVASLACILGLILIYQHLEFLGRITDYWSAEVDSKNNAGSIYNILYGSLPRPRKLFSNPRLGGWKVVGYLYDSGELRGDFRSINESFAVPIWYTHQTPRSCFDDPQNYFVEIGPTGAPGEMEKLPAAGYGLTRIVRIDRQPKLYLFEKGVPAASQPKIYDVDDYSTLFDLSATPQRYAEEAPAEHPLQAAF
;
A
#
# COMPACT_ATOMS: atom_id res chain seq x y z
N MET A 1 -24.31 38.20 -35.63
CA MET A 1 -23.42 38.63 -34.55
C MET A 1 -22.12 37.89 -34.75
N THR A 2 -21.11 38.58 -35.23
CA THR A 2 -19.80 38.06 -35.60
C THR A 2 -19.01 37.68 -34.35
N GLU A 3 -18.69 36.41 -34.23
CA GLU A 3 -17.72 35.89 -33.21
C GLU A 3 -16.38 36.60 -33.44
N LYS A 4 -16.03 37.50 -32.53
CA LYS A 4 -14.70 38.05 -32.46
C LYS A 4 -13.76 36.91 -32.12
N GLU A 5 -12.90 36.51 -33.03
CA GLU A 5 -11.75 35.66 -32.79
C GLU A 5 -10.96 36.22 -31.59
N ALA A 6 -10.94 35.46 -30.51
CA ALA A 6 -10.10 35.78 -29.36
C ALA A 6 -8.63 35.77 -29.83
N PRO A 7 -7.85 36.81 -29.55
CA PRO A 7 -6.45 36.86 -29.98
C PRO A 7 -5.70 35.65 -29.47
N MET A 8 -5.00 34.98 -30.39
CA MET A 8 -4.10 33.85 -30.09
C MET A 8 -3.11 34.32 -29.05
N ARG A 9 -3.39 34.00 -27.76
CA ARG A 9 -2.53 34.37 -26.63
C ARG A 9 -1.16 33.72 -26.85
N ARG A 10 -0.13 34.51 -26.95
CA ARG A 10 1.27 34.08 -27.08
C ARG A 10 1.58 33.07 -25.95
N LEU A 11 2.22 31.99 -26.31
CA LEU A 11 2.78 31.00 -25.37
C LEU A 11 3.82 31.74 -24.48
N THR A 12 3.40 32.19 -23.33
CA THR A 12 4.34 32.71 -22.34
C THR A 12 5.02 31.50 -21.69
N ALA A 13 6.32 31.41 -21.89
CA ALA A 13 7.15 30.43 -21.16
C ALA A 13 6.92 30.59 -19.65
N LEU A 14 7.05 29.49 -18.90
CA LEU A 14 7.16 29.53 -17.44
C LEU A 14 8.04 30.69 -17.01
N PRO A 15 7.77 31.35 -15.86
CA PRO A 15 8.72 32.28 -15.28
C PRO A 15 10.08 31.61 -15.24
N SER A 16 11.05 32.20 -15.87
CA SER A 16 12.43 31.67 -15.92
C SER A 16 12.94 31.27 -14.54
N ARG A 17 12.50 31.98 -13.50
CA ARG A 17 12.85 31.73 -12.09
C ARG A 17 12.38 30.36 -11.55
N PHE A 18 11.20 29.88 -11.92
CA PHE A 18 10.71 28.56 -11.42
C PHE A 18 11.46 27.41 -12.10
N ARG A 19 11.67 27.47 -13.40
CA ARG A 19 12.49 26.49 -14.13
C ARG A 19 13.93 26.46 -13.60
N LEU A 20 14.50 27.63 -13.37
CA LEU A 20 15.83 27.76 -12.79
C LEU A 20 15.90 27.17 -11.37
N ALA A 21 14.88 27.40 -10.55
CA ALA A 21 14.81 26.81 -9.21
C ALA A 21 14.71 25.27 -9.24
N LEU A 22 13.93 24.69 -10.18
CA LEU A 22 13.86 23.22 -10.35
C LEU A 22 15.18 22.65 -10.88
N LEU A 23 15.82 23.31 -11.85
CA LEU A 23 17.14 22.90 -12.34
C LEU A 23 18.18 22.98 -11.22
N ALA A 24 18.17 24.04 -10.44
CA ALA A 24 19.06 24.16 -9.27
C ALA A 24 18.77 23.05 -8.24
N GLY A 25 17.50 22.75 -7.97
CA GLY A 25 17.10 21.64 -7.10
C GLY A 25 17.59 20.29 -7.61
N LEU A 26 17.48 20.04 -8.94
CA LEU A 26 17.98 18.83 -9.58
C LEU A 26 19.50 18.71 -9.45
N LEU A 27 20.25 19.78 -9.76
CA LEU A 27 21.70 19.81 -9.62
C LEU A 27 22.15 19.63 -8.17
N LEU A 28 21.48 20.28 -7.21
CA LEU A 28 21.76 20.12 -5.78
C LEU A 28 21.50 18.70 -5.28
N ALA A 29 20.42 18.06 -5.73
CA ALA A 29 20.13 16.69 -5.38
C ALA A 29 21.20 15.72 -5.91
N ASN A 30 21.60 15.86 -7.18
CA ASN A 30 22.67 15.07 -7.77
C ASN A 30 24.03 15.34 -7.07
N ALA A 31 24.35 16.60 -6.79
CA ALA A 31 25.56 16.95 -6.06
C ALA A 31 25.58 16.35 -4.64
N ALA A 32 24.45 16.36 -3.95
CA ALA A 32 24.33 15.72 -2.63
C ALA A 32 24.57 14.21 -2.69
N ILE A 33 24.08 13.53 -3.72
CA ILE A 33 24.27 12.09 -3.90
C ILE A 33 25.70 11.74 -4.30
N LEU A 34 26.28 12.50 -5.24
CA LEU A 34 27.56 12.14 -5.86
C LEU A 34 28.78 12.66 -5.07
N LEU A 35 28.64 13.78 -4.33
CA LEU A 35 29.76 14.49 -3.72
C LEU A 35 29.80 14.40 -2.20
N THR A 36 28.82 13.77 -1.54
CA THR A 36 28.79 13.65 -0.09
C THR A 36 28.57 12.21 0.37
N ASP A 37 29.12 11.87 1.53
CA ASP A 37 28.89 10.57 2.20
C ASP A 37 27.84 10.70 3.32
N MET A 38 27.19 11.88 3.43
CA MET A 38 26.17 12.11 4.46
C MET A 38 24.87 11.38 4.13
N ALA A 39 24.63 10.26 4.78
CA ALA A 39 23.47 9.39 4.54
C ALA A 39 22.13 10.11 4.53
N TRP A 40 21.89 10.99 5.50
CA TRP A 40 20.64 11.73 5.59
C TRP A 40 20.45 12.73 4.42
N LEU A 41 21.54 13.32 3.93
CA LEU A 41 21.52 14.25 2.81
C LEU A 41 21.28 13.51 1.49
N ARG A 42 21.96 12.38 1.29
CA ARG A 42 21.72 11.48 0.15
C ARG A 42 20.30 10.94 0.13
N MET A 43 19.76 10.55 1.30
CA MET A 43 18.37 10.12 1.43
C MET A 43 17.39 11.24 1.08
N ALA A 44 17.58 12.45 1.62
CA ALA A 44 16.72 13.60 1.31
C ALA A 44 16.75 13.94 -0.19
N ALA A 45 17.92 13.88 -0.81
CA ALA A 45 18.10 14.10 -2.24
C ALA A 45 17.42 13.01 -3.08
N GLY A 46 17.59 11.73 -2.73
CA GLY A 46 16.90 10.59 -3.37
C GLY A 46 15.38 10.71 -3.27
N LEU A 47 14.87 11.06 -2.09
CA LEU A 47 13.42 11.31 -1.91
C LEU A 47 12.92 12.49 -2.76
N ALA A 48 13.71 13.55 -2.89
CA ALA A 48 13.37 14.69 -3.75
C ALA A 48 13.33 14.29 -5.23
N LEU A 49 14.31 13.51 -5.70
CA LEU A 49 14.35 12.97 -7.07
C LEU A 49 13.18 12.03 -7.37
N VAL A 50 12.78 11.20 -6.42
CA VAL A 50 11.73 10.20 -6.64
C VAL A 50 10.33 10.79 -6.43
N PHE A 51 10.10 11.65 -5.41
CA PHE A 51 8.76 12.05 -4.97
C PHE A 51 8.41 13.52 -5.18
N ILE A 52 9.34 14.38 -5.61
CA ILE A 52 9.08 15.81 -5.70
C ILE A 52 9.39 16.39 -7.09
N LEU A 53 10.63 16.27 -7.55
CA LEU A 53 11.10 17.00 -8.73
C LEU A 53 10.41 16.60 -10.04
N PRO A 54 10.23 15.30 -10.35
CA PRO A 54 9.49 14.90 -11.55
C PRO A 54 8.06 15.41 -11.55
N GLY A 55 7.34 15.28 -10.43
CA GLY A 55 5.96 15.74 -10.33
C GLY A 55 5.82 17.24 -10.44
N LEU A 56 6.75 18.02 -9.88
CA LEU A 56 6.76 19.47 -10.05
C LEU A 56 6.99 19.87 -11.51
N ALA A 57 7.88 19.19 -12.22
CA ALA A 57 8.16 19.47 -13.62
C ALA A 57 6.95 19.13 -14.50
N TRP A 58 6.34 17.96 -14.32
CA TRP A 58 5.23 17.48 -15.16
C TRP A 58 3.87 18.07 -14.78
N LEU A 59 3.67 18.48 -13.52
CA LEU A 59 2.44 19.16 -13.11
C LEU A 59 2.17 20.42 -13.95
N GLN A 60 3.19 21.04 -14.47
CA GLN A 60 3.08 22.22 -15.31
C GLN A 60 2.74 21.89 -16.77
N VAL A 61 3.26 20.77 -17.27
CA VAL A 61 2.95 20.27 -18.62
C VAL A 61 1.46 19.97 -18.76
N LEU A 62 0.88 19.39 -17.71
CA LEU A 62 -0.53 19.01 -17.71
C LEU A 62 -1.50 20.21 -17.56
N ASN A 63 -0.97 21.42 -17.41
CA ASN A 63 -1.68 22.71 -17.39
C ASN A 63 -2.96 22.69 -16.54
N TRP A 64 -2.78 22.62 -15.23
CA TRP A 64 -3.86 22.43 -14.24
C TRP A 64 -4.62 23.74 -13.96
N ALA A 65 -5.25 24.30 -14.98
CA ALA A 65 -6.26 25.33 -14.77
C ALA A 65 -7.29 24.84 -13.77
N GLY A 66 -7.55 25.63 -12.72
CA GLY A 66 -8.55 25.31 -11.71
C GLY A 66 -8.08 24.49 -10.48
N THR A 67 -6.81 24.06 -10.38
CA THR A 67 -6.29 23.47 -9.15
C THR A 67 -5.60 24.52 -8.30
N HIS A 68 -6.37 25.29 -7.55
CA HIS A 68 -5.83 26.33 -6.66
C HIS A 68 -5.54 25.81 -5.25
N CYS A 69 -6.17 24.69 -4.84
CA CYS A 69 -5.98 24.12 -3.53
C CYS A 69 -4.58 23.57 -3.32
N ALA A 70 -3.88 24.06 -2.29
CA ALA A 70 -2.53 23.65 -1.93
C ALA A 70 -2.42 22.15 -1.66
N VAL A 71 -3.40 21.56 -0.95
CA VAL A 71 -3.42 20.14 -0.62
C VAL A 71 -3.51 19.27 -1.88
N GLU A 72 -4.37 19.62 -2.83
CA GLU A 72 -4.47 18.89 -4.10
C GLU A 72 -3.15 18.90 -4.87
N ARG A 73 -2.44 20.03 -4.86
CA ARG A 73 -1.15 20.14 -5.52
C ARG A 73 -0.07 19.30 -4.86
N ILE A 74 0.00 19.29 -3.53
CA ILE A 74 0.95 18.44 -2.79
C ILE A 74 0.74 16.98 -3.16
N VAL A 75 -0.51 16.51 -3.14
CA VAL A 75 -0.84 15.13 -3.49
C VAL A 75 -0.50 14.81 -4.95
N LEU A 76 -0.79 15.73 -5.86
CA LEU A 76 -0.48 15.55 -7.27
C LEU A 76 1.01 15.54 -7.54
N VAL A 77 1.79 16.43 -6.88
CA VAL A 77 3.25 16.42 -6.98
C VAL A 77 3.79 15.06 -6.54
N GLY A 78 3.45 14.60 -5.34
CA GLY A 78 3.96 13.33 -4.83
C GLY A 78 3.48 12.12 -5.62
N GLY A 79 2.18 12.01 -5.90
CA GLY A 79 1.62 10.87 -6.62
C GLY A 79 2.04 10.80 -8.09
N LEU A 80 2.17 11.96 -8.75
CA LEU A 80 2.67 12.07 -10.12
C LEU A 80 4.18 11.80 -10.18
N SER A 81 4.95 12.31 -9.21
CA SER A 81 6.39 11.98 -9.10
C SER A 81 6.58 10.48 -8.98
N ALA A 82 5.90 9.83 -8.04
CA ALA A 82 6.01 8.38 -7.87
C ALA A 82 5.68 7.62 -9.16
N ALA A 83 4.62 8.02 -9.89
CA ALA A 83 4.23 7.40 -11.15
C ALA A 83 5.28 7.61 -12.24
N ILE A 84 5.76 8.82 -12.43
CA ILE A 84 6.74 9.16 -13.47
C ILE A 84 8.11 8.55 -13.15
N SER A 85 8.54 8.57 -11.89
CA SER A 85 9.76 7.90 -11.45
C SER A 85 9.70 6.40 -11.68
N SER A 86 8.54 5.77 -11.43
CA SER A 86 8.35 4.34 -11.73
C SER A 86 8.47 4.04 -13.22
N VAL A 87 7.92 4.90 -14.09
CA VAL A 87 8.09 4.77 -15.56
C VAL A 87 9.55 4.94 -15.97
N ALA A 88 10.25 5.94 -15.39
CA ALA A 88 11.66 6.18 -15.69
C ALA A 88 12.54 4.99 -15.26
N LEU A 89 12.31 4.47 -14.05
CA LEU A 89 13.05 3.33 -13.51
C LEU A 89 12.75 2.03 -14.27
N LEU A 90 11.50 1.83 -14.68
CA LEU A 90 11.15 0.71 -15.57
C LEU A 90 11.95 0.80 -16.88
N GLY A 91 12.04 2.00 -17.47
CA GLY A 91 12.87 2.25 -18.64
C GLY A 91 14.37 2.00 -18.41
N ALA A 92 14.87 2.34 -17.21
CA ALA A 92 16.26 2.09 -16.84
C ALA A 92 16.59 0.60 -16.76
N VAL A 93 15.69 -0.23 -16.23
CA VAL A 93 15.91 -1.68 -16.15
C VAL A 93 15.83 -2.36 -17.54
N TYR A 94 15.09 -1.77 -18.48
CA TYR A 94 15.14 -2.24 -19.88
C TYR A 94 16.42 -1.84 -20.62
N TRP A 95 17.20 -0.92 -20.07
CA TRP A 95 18.50 -0.57 -20.62
C TRP A 95 19.49 -1.71 -20.34
N PRO A 96 20.29 -2.15 -21.32
CA PRO A 96 21.23 -3.24 -21.12
C PRO A 96 22.26 -2.96 -20.00
N GLY A 97 22.51 -3.95 -19.17
CA GLY A 97 23.47 -3.88 -18.08
C GLY A 97 22.82 -3.78 -16.69
N PRO A 98 23.64 -3.68 -15.64
CA PRO A 98 23.16 -3.62 -14.26
C PRO A 98 22.45 -2.30 -13.96
N LEU A 99 21.35 -2.37 -13.19
CA LEU A 99 20.72 -1.18 -12.64
C LEU A 99 21.66 -0.57 -11.60
N ASP A 100 22.40 0.45 -11.97
CA ASP A 100 23.35 1.14 -11.10
C ASP A 100 22.88 2.57 -10.74
N LEU A 101 23.70 3.26 -9.95
CA LEU A 101 23.44 4.64 -9.56
C LEU A 101 23.36 5.57 -10.78
N THR A 102 24.23 5.39 -11.76
CA THR A 102 24.30 6.24 -12.97
C THR A 102 23.04 6.10 -13.80
N GLN A 103 22.63 4.86 -14.11
CA GLN A 103 21.38 4.60 -14.84
C GLN A 103 20.17 5.17 -14.10
N THR A 104 20.11 5.00 -12.78
CA THR A 104 19.04 5.53 -11.93
C THR A 104 18.97 7.04 -12.00
N LEU A 105 20.08 7.74 -11.81
CA LEU A 105 20.13 9.21 -11.89
C LEU A 105 19.79 9.70 -13.29
N VAL A 106 20.38 9.12 -14.33
CA VAL A 106 20.10 9.50 -15.72
C VAL A 106 18.60 9.33 -16.04
N ALA A 107 17.97 8.24 -15.62
CA ALA A 107 16.56 8.02 -15.87
C ALA A 107 15.67 9.07 -15.17
N LEU A 108 15.92 9.35 -13.88
CA LEU A 108 15.16 10.32 -13.10
C LEU A 108 15.39 11.77 -13.58
N ASP A 109 16.63 12.10 -13.93
CA ASP A 109 17.00 13.41 -14.45
C ASP A 109 16.39 13.63 -15.83
N LEU A 110 16.51 12.66 -16.73
CA LEU A 110 15.97 12.73 -18.09
C LEU A 110 14.47 13.01 -18.07
N VAL A 111 13.71 12.25 -17.29
CA VAL A 111 12.25 12.43 -17.23
C VAL A 111 11.88 13.78 -16.61
N THR A 112 12.66 14.28 -15.66
CA THR A 112 12.47 15.60 -15.05
C THR A 112 12.79 16.71 -16.05
N LEU A 113 13.91 16.60 -16.77
CA LEU A 113 14.36 17.54 -17.79
C LEU A 113 13.39 17.59 -18.98
N ILE A 114 12.84 16.44 -19.42
CA ILE A 114 11.78 16.41 -20.45
C ILE A 114 10.58 17.23 -20.00
N GLY A 115 10.11 17.04 -18.74
CA GLY A 115 9.01 17.83 -18.19
C GLY A 115 9.31 19.33 -18.16
N LEU A 116 10.54 19.72 -17.84
CA LEU A 116 10.98 21.13 -17.85
C LEU A 116 11.14 21.70 -19.26
N ALA A 117 11.52 20.89 -20.24
CA ALA A 117 11.74 21.35 -21.61
C ALA A 117 10.43 21.67 -22.35
N ILE A 118 9.31 21.02 -21.98
CA ILE A 118 8.03 21.24 -22.63
C ILE A 118 7.53 22.68 -22.35
N PRO A 119 7.23 23.48 -23.39
CA PRO A 119 6.70 24.82 -23.21
C PRO A 119 5.32 24.77 -22.56
N THR A 120 5.14 25.44 -21.46
CA THR A 120 3.85 25.49 -20.75
C THR A 120 3.29 26.90 -20.69
N ARG A 121 1.98 27.03 -20.84
CA ARG A 121 1.27 28.27 -20.56
C ARG A 121 1.03 28.35 -19.05
N SER A 122 1.85 29.04 -18.32
CA SER A 122 1.66 29.20 -16.89
C SER A 122 1.21 30.60 -16.53
N GLU A 123 0.00 30.72 -16.02
CA GLU A 123 -0.32 31.83 -15.14
C GLU A 123 0.22 31.51 -13.74
N PRO A 124 0.75 32.50 -13.02
CA PRO A 124 1.17 32.27 -11.62
C PRO A 124 -0.06 31.89 -10.79
N VAL A 125 -0.14 30.61 -10.42
CA VAL A 125 -1.30 30.09 -9.71
C VAL A 125 -1.11 30.36 -8.22
N LYS A 126 -2.00 31.14 -7.64
CA LYS A 126 -2.07 31.35 -6.19
C LYS A 126 -2.43 30.04 -5.50
N TRP A 127 -1.70 29.70 -4.43
CA TRP A 127 -1.98 28.55 -3.60
C TRP A 127 -3.05 28.92 -2.58
N GLU A 128 -4.20 28.30 -2.67
CA GLU A 128 -5.29 28.48 -1.71
C GLU A 128 -5.20 27.40 -0.64
N TRP A 129 -4.88 27.82 0.57
CA TRP A 129 -4.90 26.93 1.71
C TRP A 129 -6.33 26.77 2.25
N PRO A 130 -6.66 25.60 2.81
CA PRO A 130 -7.91 25.43 3.56
C PRO A 130 -8.03 26.45 4.68
N THR A 131 -9.27 26.74 5.12
CA THR A 131 -9.47 27.60 6.29
C THR A 131 -8.68 27.08 7.49
N ARG A 132 -8.27 27.97 8.40
CA ARG A 132 -7.43 27.61 9.56
C ARG A 132 -7.97 26.41 10.33
N ARG A 133 -9.28 26.32 10.55
CA ARG A 133 -9.92 25.19 11.27
C ARG A 133 -9.75 23.87 10.52
N VAL A 134 -10.00 23.87 9.23
CA VAL A 134 -9.83 22.69 8.35
C VAL A 134 -8.36 22.28 8.28
N LEU A 135 -7.46 23.26 8.17
CA LEU A 135 -6.02 22.98 8.13
C LEU A 135 -5.53 22.34 9.43
N ILE A 136 -5.95 22.87 10.60
CA ILE A 136 -5.58 22.29 11.91
C ILE A 136 -6.10 20.85 12.02
N ALA A 137 -7.36 20.61 11.65
CA ALA A 137 -7.93 19.26 11.70
C ALA A 137 -7.19 18.29 10.74
N LEU A 138 -6.88 18.76 9.53
CA LEU A 138 -6.13 17.96 8.57
C LEU A 138 -4.71 17.65 9.05
N LEU A 139 -4.02 18.64 9.63
CA LEU A 139 -2.68 18.44 10.21
C LEU A 139 -2.71 17.48 11.39
N ALA A 140 -3.75 17.50 12.22
CA ALA A 140 -3.92 16.54 13.31
C ALA A 140 -4.11 15.11 12.76
N ILE A 141 -4.96 14.92 11.73
CA ILE A 141 -5.13 13.63 11.04
C ILE A 141 -3.80 13.17 10.46
N LEU A 142 -3.06 14.05 9.80
CA LEU A 142 -1.77 13.72 9.20
C LEU A 142 -0.70 13.38 10.24
N ALA A 143 -0.69 14.07 11.38
CA ALA A 143 0.22 13.77 12.48
C ALA A 143 -0.01 12.36 13.03
N VAL A 144 -1.27 11.98 13.27
CA VAL A 144 -1.63 10.61 13.66
C VAL A 144 -1.26 9.62 12.56
N ALA A 145 -1.62 9.90 11.30
CA ALA A 145 -1.32 9.04 10.18
C ALA A 145 0.21 8.83 9.99
N ALA A 146 0.99 9.90 10.11
CA ALA A 146 2.45 9.84 10.03
C ALA A 146 3.04 9.07 11.21
N PHE A 147 2.59 9.34 12.43
CA PHE A 147 3.05 8.60 13.60
C PHE A 147 2.83 7.09 13.43
N LEU A 148 1.63 6.66 13.06
CA LEU A 148 1.31 5.26 12.85
C LEU A 148 2.17 4.60 11.77
N ARG A 149 2.58 5.34 10.73
CA ARG A 149 3.34 4.81 9.59
C ARG A 149 4.85 4.80 9.79
N TRP A 150 5.38 5.80 10.48
CA TRP A 150 6.85 5.97 10.63
C TRP A 150 7.39 5.54 12.00
N TYR A 151 6.61 5.67 13.07
CA TYR A 151 7.11 5.26 14.38
C TYR A 151 7.48 3.77 14.36
N THR A 152 8.69 3.44 14.73
CA THR A 152 9.25 2.07 14.73
C THR A 152 9.21 1.33 13.37
N ILE A 153 9.18 2.03 12.23
CA ILE A 153 9.11 1.38 10.90
C ILE A 153 10.30 0.45 10.61
N GLY A 154 11.46 0.72 11.22
CA GLY A 154 12.67 -0.10 11.11
C GLY A 154 12.88 -1.08 12.25
N TYR A 155 11.96 -1.18 13.19
CA TYR A 155 12.13 -2.02 14.37
C TYR A 155 12.16 -3.52 14.05
N GLY A 156 11.32 -3.98 13.13
CA GLY A 156 11.29 -5.38 12.70
C GLY A 156 12.22 -5.68 11.52
N GLU A 157 12.65 -6.93 11.44
CA GLU A 157 13.30 -7.50 10.27
C GLU A 157 12.38 -7.47 9.05
N PHE A 158 12.95 -7.66 7.85
CA PHE A 158 12.14 -7.85 6.65
C PHE A 158 11.29 -9.12 6.76
N HIS A 159 10.04 -9.01 6.32
CA HIS A 159 9.19 -10.17 6.06
C HIS A 159 9.67 -10.93 4.82
N GLU A 160 9.29 -12.20 4.67
CA GLU A 160 9.65 -13.02 3.50
C GLU A 160 9.32 -12.34 2.18
N ASP A 161 8.09 -11.81 2.05
CA ASP A 161 7.65 -11.14 0.82
C ASP A 161 8.46 -9.87 0.54
N GLU A 162 8.87 -9.12 1.59
CA GLU A 162 9.76 -7.97 1.41
C GLU A 162 11.14 -8.40 0.92
N ILE A 163 11.65 -9.52 1.42
CA ILE A 163 12.92 -10.08 0.99
C ILE A 163 12.85 -10.53 -0.47
N GLU A 164 11.79 -11.23 -0.86
CA GLU A 164 11.59 -11.62 -2.25
C GLU A 164 11.59 -10.40 -3.17
N ASN A 165 10.88 -9.33 -2.79
CA ASN A 165 10.86 -8.07 -3.53
C ASN A 165 12.25 -7.43 -3.61
N MET A 166 12.99 -7.39 -2.49
CA MET A 166 14.35 -6.80 -2.49
C MET A 166 15.37 -7.67 -3.22
N ARG A 167 15.19 -9.00 -3.29
CA ARG A 167 16.00 -9.90 -4.12
C ARG A 167 15.87 -9.58 -5.61
N LEU A 168 14.67 -9.20 -6.08
CA LEU A 168 14.48 -8.76 -7.45
C LEU A 168 15.27 -7.47 -7.74
N ALA A 169 15.30 -6.53 -6.80
CA ALA A 169 16.15 -5.36 -6.90
C ALA A 169 17.63 -5.73 -7.01
N VAL A 170 18.12 -6.67 -6.18
CA VAL A 170 19.51 -7.17 -6.25
C VAL A 170 19.81 -7.83 -7.60
N ARG A 171 18.91 -8.65 -8.13
CA ARG A 171 19.08 -9.28 -9.45
C ARG A 171 19.17 -8.25 -10.59
N ALA A 172 18.32 -7.21 -10.54
CA ALA A 172 18.40 -6.11 -11.50
C ALA A 172 19.74 -5.35 -11.37
N MET A 173 20.24 -5.12 -10.14
CA MET A 173 21.54 -4.50 -9.88
C MET A 173 22.71 -5.37 -10.36
N LYS A 174 22.53 -6.69 -10.51
CA LYS A 174 23.49 -7.60 -11.11
C LYS A 174 23.40 -7.64 -12.65
N GLY A 175 22.43 -6.97 -13.25
CA GLY A 175 22.19 -6.99 -14.69
C GLY A 175 21.45 -8.23 -15.18
N GLU A 176 20.71 -8.91 -14.31
CA GLU A 176 19.86 -10.03 -14.70
C GLU A 176 18.59 -9.50 -15.38
N GLU A 177 18.54 -9.55 -16.71
CA GLU A 177 17.44 -8.97 -17.52
C GLU A 177 16.06 -9.55 -17.15
N TYR A 178 16.01 -10.82 -16.77
CA TYR A 178 14.76 -11.49 -16.39
C TYR A 178 14.22 -11.09 -15.02
N ALA A 179 14.96 -10.32 -14.20
CA ALA A 179 14.49 -9.85 -12.89
C ALA A 179 13.14 -9.14 -12.96
N LEU A 180 12.84 -8.47 -14.08
CA LEU A 180 11.54 -7.83 -14.32
C LEU A 180 10.36 -8.80 -14.34
N PHE A 181 10.56 -10.06 -14.72
CA PHE A 181 9.50 -11.02 -15.03
C PHE A 181 9.39 -12.15 -14.00
N LEU A 182 10.21 -12.13 -12.96
CA LEU A 182 10.18 -13.16 -11.92
C LEU A 182 8.99 -13.03 -10.98
N ASP A 183 8.44 -11.82 -10.82
CA ASP A 183 7.26 -11.60 -10.00
C ASP A 183 6.01 -11.54 -10.86
N SER A 184 4.97 -12.28 -10.42
CA SER A 184 3.64 -12.25 -11.04
C SER A 184 2.89 -10.93 -10.85
N LYS A 185 3.29 -10.10 -9.86
CA LYS A 185 2.61 -8.85 -9.52
C LYS A 185 3.06 -7.68 -10.39
N GLY A 186 4.33 -7.68 -10.84
CA GLY A 186 4.96 -6.61 -11.61
C GLY A 186 6.05 -5.84 -10.83
N PRO A 187 6.93 -5.08 -11.51
CA PRO A 187 8.22 -4.65 -10.94
C PRO A 187 8.17 -3.38 -10.09
N VAL A 188 7.11 -2.60 -10.11
CA VAL A 188 7.12 -1.22 -9.56
C VAL A 188 7.42 -1.18 -8.07
N HIS A 189 7.00 -2.18 -7.31
CA HIS A 189 7.16 -2.20 -5.86
C HIS A 189 8.62 -2.32 -5.39
N TRP A 190 9.50 -2.92 -6.16
CA TRP A 190 10.92 -2.97 -5.84
C TRP A 190 11.75 -1.87 -6.52
N LEU A 191 11.26 -1.28 -7.64
CA LEU A 191 11.98 -0.21 -8.35
C LEU A 191 12.20 1.04 -7.48
N LEU A 192 11.18 1.49 -6.74
CA LEU A 192 11.30 2.68 -5.91
C LEU A 192 12.26 2.48 -4.71
N PRO A 193 12.17 1.38 -3.94
CA PRO A 193 13.18 1.05 -2.93
C PRO A 193 14.59 0.90 -3.51
N ALA A 194 14.75 0.27 -4.69
CA ALA A 194 16.03 0.12 -5.36
C ALA A 194 16.66 1.48 -5.69
N ALA A 195 15.89 2.42 -6.24
CA ALA A 195 16.38 3.77 -6.52
C ALA A 195 16.83 4.51 -5.25
N LEU A 196 16.07 4.38 -4.15
CA LEU A 196 16.48 4.97 -2.87
C LEU A 196 17.71 4.28 -2.28
N TRP A 197 17.83 2.97 -2.43
CA TRP A 197 19.02 2.23 -2.04
C TRP A 197 20.26 2.72 -2.78
N LEU A 198 20.19 2.77 -4.11
CA LEU A 198 21.29 3.25 -4.96
C LEU A 198 21.69 4.70 -4.66
N THR A 199 20.71 5.60 -4.46
CA THR A 199 20.99 6.99 -4.16
C THR A 199 21.56 7.21 -2.76
N ARG A 200 21.11 6.45 -1.75
CA ARG A 200 21.65 6.53 -0.39
C ARG A 200 23.00 5.83 -0.25
N GLY A 201 23.21 4.72 -1.00
CA GLY A 201 24.43 3.93 -0.96
C GLY A 201 24.37 2.69 -0.06
N TRP A 202 23.37 2.57 0.81
CA TRP A 202 23.11 1.36 1.61
C TRP A 202 21.64 1.17 1.89
N LEU A 203 21.25 -0.08 2.18
CA LEU A 203 19.89 -0.49 2.47
C LEU A 203 19.63 -0.56 3.99
N SER A 204 18.43 -0.18 4.38
CA SER A 204 17.85 -0.47 5.70
C SER A 204 16.34 -0.66 5.53
N GLU A 205 15.70 -1.35 6.49
CA GLU A 205 14.25 -1.57 6.45
C GLU A 205 13.46 -0.26 6.39
N PRO A 206 13.81 0.79 7.19
CA PRO A 206 13.13 2.09 7.07
C PRO A 206 13.25 2.70 5.68
N LEU A 207 14.41 2.54 5.02
CA LEU A 207 14.63 3.07 3.69
C LEU A 207 13.75 2.35 2.66
N ALA A 208 13.77 1.01 2.67
CA ALA A 208 12.98 0.21 1.74
C ALA A 208 11.48 0.43 1.90
N ARG A 209 11.00 0.60 3.14
CA ARG A 209 9.57 0.81 3.47
C ARG A 209 9.11 2.25 3.25
N SER A 210 10.02 3.23 3.21
CA SER A 210 9.68 4.67 3.13
C SER A 210 8.82 5.05 1.91
N PRO A 211 8.99 4.51 0.69
CA PRO A 211 8.13 4.81 -0.46
C PRO A 211 6.66 4.50 -0.19
N PHE A 212 6.39 3.39 0.47
CA PHE A 212 5.03 2.92 0.76
C PHE A 212 4.39 3.74 1.88
N ALA A 213 5.15 4.10 2.91
CA ALA A 213 4.70 5.01 3.96
C ALA A 213 4.34 6.39 3.40
N ILE A 214 5.17 6.95 2.50
CA ILE A 214 4.89 8.22 1.82
C ILE A 214 3.62 8.11 0.97
N CYS A 215 3.49 7.07 0.13
CA CYS A 215 2.32 6.88 -0.73
C CYS A 215 1.04 6.67 0.09
N SER A 216 1.11 5.93 1.20
CA SER A 216 -0.03 5.77 2.11
C SER A 216 -0.44 7.09 2.79
N LEU A 217 0.52 7.94 3.18
CA LEU A 217 0.22 9.28 3.71
C LEU A 217 -0.38 10.21 2.65
N LEU A 218 0.15 10.16 1.42
CA LEU A 218 -0.41 10.89 0.29
C LEU A 218 -1.84 10.40 -0.03
N THR A 219 -2.14 9.11 0.18
CA THR A 219 -3.51 8.58 0.04
C THR A 219 -4.49 9.22 1.02
N VAL A 220 -4.08 9.44 2.28
CA VAL A 220 -4.90 10.16 3.28
C VAL A 220 -5.24 11.57 2.77
N LEU A 221 -4.25 12.28 2.24
CA LEU A 221 -4.45 13.61 1.64
C LEU A 221 -5.30 13.55 0.35
N ALA A 222 -5.13 12.53 -0.48
CA ALA A 222 -5.89 12.35 -1.72
C ALA A 222 -7.38 12.12 -1.46
N VAL A 223 -7.69 11.31 -0.44
CA VAL A 223 -9.07 11.09 0.02
C VAL A 223 -9.69 12.36 0.56
N TYR A 224 -8.93 13.17 1.33
CA TYR A 224 -9.39 14.50 1.72
C TYR A 224 -9.70 15.37 0.50
N ALA A 225 -8.78 15.44 -0.47
CA ALA A 225 -8.94 16.27 -1.66
C ALA A 225 -10.16 15.87 -2.49
N LEU A 226 -10.36 14.56 -2.69
CA LEU A 226 -11.51 14.02 -3.41
C LEU A 226 -12.82 14.26 -2.65
N GLY A 227 -12.89 13.89 -1.37
CA GLY A 227 -14.08 14.07 -0.53
C GLY A 227 -14.50 15.54 -0.40
N ARG A 228 -13.52 16.44 -0.24
CA ARG A 228 -13.75 17.90 -0.25
C ARG A 228 -14.42 18.36 -1.55
N ARG A 229 -14.01 17.84 -2.69
CA ARG A 229 -14.61 18.20 -3.99
C ARG A 229 -15.99 17.58 -4.19
N MET A 230 -16.20 16.38 -3.70
CA MET A 230 -17.47 15.66 -3.83
C MET A 230 -18.58 16.28 -2.97
N ALA A 231 -18.28 16.57 -1.69
CA ALA A 231 -19.31 16.97 -0.74
C ALA A 231 -18.84 18.00 0.32
N GLY A 232 -17.66 18.59 0.14
CA GLY A 232 -17.13 19.63 1.00
C GLY A 232 -16.10 19.17 2.04
N PRO A 233 -15.48 20.12 2.76
CA PRO A 233 -14.32 19.86 3.61
C PRO A 233 -14.60 18.88 4.76
N THR A 234 -15.81 18.87 5.30
CA THR A 234 -16.20 17.95 6.38
C THR A 234 -16.13 16.49 5.94
N VAL A 235 -16.70 16.16 4.78
CA VAL A 235 -16.65 14.81 4.21
C VAL A 235 -15.19 14.42 3.89
N GLY A 236 -14.41 15.35 3.37
CA GLY A 236 -12.99 15.14 3.14
C GLY A 236 -12.23 14.79 4.43
N LEU A 237 -12.44 15.54 5.51
CA LEU A 237 -11.79 15.30 6.81
C LEU A 237 -12.23 13.96 7.43
N ILE A 238 -13.51 13.65 7.41
CA ILE A 238 -14.02 12.38 7.97
C ILE A 238 -13.45 11.19 7.16
N GLY A 239 -13.55 11.24 5.83
CA GLY A 239 -13.02 10.18 4.95
C GLY A 239 -11.52 9.97 5.14
N SER A 240 -10.73 11.07 5.18
CA SER A 240 -9.29 11.00 5.42
C SER A 240 -8.95 10.46 6.82
N GLY A 241 -9.72 10.83 7.85
CA GLY A 241 -9.58 10.30 9.21
C GLY A 241 -9.81 8.78 9.26
N LEU A 242 -10.87 8.29 8.61
CA LEU A 242 -11.15 6.86 8.53
C LEU A 242 -10.02 6.10 7.80
N VAL A 243 -9.51 6.65 6.70
CA VAL A 243 -8.37 6.05 5.97
C VAL A 243 -7.06 6.12 6.77
N ALA A 244 -6.86 7.19 7.55
CA ALA A 244 -5.66 7.35 8.37
C ALA A 244 -5.48 6.23 9.38
N VAL A 245 -6.59 5.74 9.95
CA VAL A 245 -6.63 4.67 10.96
C VAL A 245 -7.08 3.30 10.40
N ASN A 246 -7.10 3.12 9.10
CA ASN A 246 -7.38 1.82 8.51
C ASN A 246 -6.18 0.89 8.65
N GLY A 247 -6.39 -0.30 9.23
CA GLY A 247 -5.32 -1.24 9.53
C GLY A 247 -4.66 -1.84 8.30
N PHE A 248 -5.40 -2.09 7.21
CA PHE A 248 -4.80 -2.54 5.95
C PHE A 248 -3.84 -1.50 5.37
N PHE A 249 -4.25 -0.23 5.34
CA PHE A 249 -3.37 0.83 4.84
C PHE A 249 -2.17 1.07 5.74
N LEU A 250 -2.31 0.79 7.04
CA LEU A 250 -1.21 0.85 7.97
C LEU A 250 -0.24 -0.33 7.76
N ALA A 251 -0.74 -1.55 7.63
CA ALA A 251 0.05 -2.74 7.34
C ALA A 251 0.92 -2.53 6.08
N TYR A 252 0.28 -2.23 4.95
CA TYR A 252 0.98 -2.03 3.68
C TYR A 252 1.84 -0.77 3.61
N ALA A 253 1.62 0.22 4.47
CA ALA A 253 2.51 1.37 4.58
C ALA A 253 3.85 1.04 5.22
N ARG A 254 3.91 -0.07 5.96
CA ARG A 254 5.06 -0.48 6.76
C ARG A 254 5.81 -1.67 6.16
N HIS A 255 5.46 -2.06 4.93
CA HIS A 255 6.05 -3.17 4.19
C HIS A 255 6.38 -2.78 2.76
N VAL A 256 7.32 -3.49 2.15
CA VAL A 256 7.71 -3.32 0.73
C VAL A 256 6.71 -4.09 -0.13
N GLU A 257 5.51 -3.47 -0.34
CA GLU A 257 4.42 -4.09 -1.08
C GLU A 257 3.59 -3.09 -1.90
N ASN A 258 3.00 -3.55 -3.01
CA ASN A 258 2.27 -2.74 -4.00
C ASN A 258 1.05 -1.94 -3.50
N PRO A 259 0.24 -2.39 -2.52
CA PRO A 259 -1.05 -1.79 -2.25
C PRO A 259 -1.03 -0.30 -1.95
N SER A 260 0.00 0.21 -1.25
CA SER A 260 0.12 1.64 -0.97
C SER A 260 0.24 2.49 -2.24
N LEU A 261 0.88 1.97 -3.28
CA LEU A 261 1.05 2.62 -4.59
C LEU A 261 -0.26 2.63 -5.38
N ILE A 262 -0.85 1.42 -5.56
CA ILE A 262 -2.05 1.27 -6.40
C ILE A 262 -3.27 1.99 -5.81
N VAL A 263 -3.38 2.04 -4.47
CA VAL A 263 -4.47 2.78 -3.82
C VAL A 263 -4.29 4.29 -4.00
N LEU A 264 -3.08 4.83 -3.85
CA LEU A 264 -2.82 6.25 -4.13
C LEU A 264 -3.20 6.61 -5.57
N TRP A 265 -2.70 5.84 -6.55
CA TRP A 265 -2.98 6.09 -7.96
C TRP A 265 -4.45 5.86 -8.32
N GLY A 266 -5.12 4.89 -7.68
CA GLY A 266 -6.56 4.69 -7.81
C GLY A 266 -7.38 5.87 -7.31
N VAL A 267 -7.05 6.43 -6.13
CA VAL A 267 -7.74 7.64 -5.61
C VAL A 267 -7.48 8.85 -6.50
N LEU A 268 -6.26 9.01 -7.03
CA LEU A 268 -5.94 10.09 -7.96
C LEU A 268 -6.64 9.91 -9.32
N ALA A 269 -6.76 8.67 -9.82
CA ALA A 269 -7.52 8.38 -11.04
C ALA A 269 -9.02 8.68 -10.85
N ALA A 270 -9.59 8.32 -9.69
CA ALA A 270 -10.96 8.70 -9.32
C ALA A 270 -11.14 10.22 -9.25
N TRP A 271 -10.17 10.92 -8.67
CA TRP A 271 -10.15 12.39 -8.64
C TRP A 271 -10.08 12.99 -10.06
N CYS A 272 -9.29 12.42 -10.96
CA CYS A 272 -9.25 12.82 -12.37
C CYS A 272 -10.60 12.59 -13.06
N ALA A 273 -11.21 11.42 -12.89
CA ALA A 273 -12.49 11.08 -13.49
C ALA A 273 -13.61 12.00 -12.97
N TYR A 274 -13.66 12.25 -11.65
CA TYR A 274 -14.63 13.16 -11.05
C TYR A 274 -14.46 14.60 -11.54
N ARG A 275 -13.24 15.13 -11.59
CA ARG A 275 -12.98 16.47 -12.12
C ARG A 275 -13.28 16.57 -13.61
N PHE A 276 -12.94 15.56 -14.39
CA PHE A 276 -13.32 15.56 -15.81
C PHE A 276 -14.84 15.65 -15.98
N TYR A 277 -15.59 14.88 -15.18
CA TYR A 277 -17.05 14.98 -15.19
C TYR A 277 -17.55 16.39 -14.85
N ARG A 278 -16.96 17.07 -13.85
CA ARG A 278 -17.39 18.39 -13.37
C ARG A 278 -16.84 19.55 -14.21
N GLU A 279 -15.57 19.54 -14.54
CA GLU A 279 -14.82 20.69 -15.06
C GLU A 279 -14.48 20.55 -16.55
N LYS A 280 -14.65 19.37 -17.13
CA LYS A 280 -14.45 19.11 -18.56
C LYS A 280 -13.02 19.41 -19.05
N ILE A 281 -12.01 19.16 -18.24
CA ILE A 281 -10.59 19.40 -18.56
C ILE A 281 -9.99 18.15 -19.21
N GLY A 282 -9.59 18.23 -20.47
CA GLY A 282 -9.13 17.08 -21.26
C GLY A 282 -7.85 16.41 -20.73
N SER A 283 -6.88 17.18 -20.21
CA SER A 283 -5.62 16.64 -19.68
C SER A 283 -5.81 15.67 -18.51
N LEU A 284 -6.95 15.72 -17.80
CA LEU A 284 -7.29 14.78 -16.72
C LEU A 284 -7.45 13.34 -17.22
N GLN A 285 -7.86 13.15 -18.48
CA GLN A 285 -7.96 11.83 -19.10
C GLN A 285 -6.57 11.23 -19.34
N VAL A 286 -5.62 12.07 -19.76
CA VAL A 286 -4.22 11.65 -19.99
C VAL A 286 -3.58 11.24 -18.67
N LEU A 287 -3.78 12.06 -17.61
CA LEU A 287 -3.28 11.69 -16.28
C LEU A 287 -3.94 10.41 -15.75
N GLY A 288 -5.25 10.28 -15.87
CA GLY A 288 -5.96 9.05 -15.50
C GLY A 288 -5.37 7.82 -16.19
N GLY A 289 -5.10 7.94 -17.51
CA GLY A 289 -4.42 6.89 -18.28
C GLY A 289 -3.02 6.56 -17.78
N LEU A 290 -2.21 7.57 -17.46
CA LEU A 290 -0.89 7.37 -16.86
C LEU A 290 -0.97 6.62 -15.52
N LEU A 291 -1.81 7.11 -14.60
CA LEU A 291 -1.95 6.54 -13.24
C LEU A 291 -2.47 5.10 -13.27
N LEU A 292 -3.46 4.81 -14.10
CA LEU A 292 -3.99 3.45 -14.25
C LEU A 292 -3.02 2.53 -15.00
N GLY A 293 -2.29 3.04 -15.99
CA GLY A 293 -1.31 2.26 -16.74
C GLY A 293 -0.13 1.81 -15.86
N ILE A 294 0.51 2.74 -15.15
CA ILE A 294 1.59 2.37 -14.24
C ILE A 294 1.07 1.58 -13.03
N GLY A 295 -0.14 1.88 -12.58
CA GLY A 295 -0.81 1.09 -11.56
C GLY A 295 -0.99 -0.36 -11.97
N LEU A 296 -1.39 -0.63 -13.21
CA LEU A 296 -1.53 -2.00 -13.73
C LEU A 296 -0.18 -2.71 -13.86
N VAL A 297 0.88 -1.98 -14.23
CA VAL A 297 2.27 -2.51 -14.20
C VAL A 297 2.72 -2.78 -12.76
N ALA A 298 2.16 -2.10 -11.76
CA ALA A 298 2.44 -2.40 -10.36
C ALA A 298 1.66 -3.63 -9.85
N HIS A 299 0.36 -3.74 -10.19
CA HIS A 299 -0.46 -4.85 -9.72
C HIS A 299 -1.74 -5.03 -10.55
N PRO A 300 -2.12 -6.29 -10.89
CA PRO A 300 -3.33 -6.59 -11.66
C PRO A 300 -4.66 -6.10 -11.04
N ASP A 301 -4.75 -5.91 -9.72
CA ASP A 301 -5.95 -5.41 -9.04
C ASP A 301 -6.46 -4.08 -9.60
N VAL A 302 -5.59 -3.30 -10.24
CA VAL A 302 -5.95 -2.03 -10.90
C VAL A 302 -6.99 -2.23 -12.01
N LEU A 303 -7.11 -3.45 -12.58
CA LEU A 303 -8.18 -3.79 -13.52
C LEU A 303 -9.58 -3.54 -12.91
N LEU A 304 -9.72 -3.69 -11.60
CA LEU A 304 -11.00 -3.46 -10.90
C LEU A 304 -11.35 -1.97 -10.77
N TYR A 305 -10.41 -1.05 -11.03
CA TYR A 305 -10.70 0.37 -11.12
C TYR A 305 -11.24 0.79 -12.50
N LEU A 306 -11.00 -0.01 -13.55
CA LEU A 306 -11.40 0.36 -14.92
C LEU A 306 -12.93 0.50 -15.08
N PRO A 307 -13.77 -0.43 -14.58
CA PRO A 307 -15.22 -0.31 -14.72
C PRO A 307 -15.79 0.94 -14.03
N PRO A 308 -15.50 1.25 -12.75
CA PRO A 308 -16.05 2.44 -12.09
C PRO A 308 -15.57 3.76 -12.72
N PHE A 309 -14.30 3.85 -13.09
CA PHE A 309 -13.77 5.09 -13.66
C PHE A 309 -14.17 5.26 -15.12
N GLY A 310 -14.22 4.16 -15.88
CA GLY A 310 -14.80 4.14 -17.22
C GLY A 310 -16.26 4.57 -17.21
N PHE A 311 -17.06 4.14 -16.23
CA PHE A 311 -18.43 4.58 -16.05
C PHE A 311 -18.54 6.08 -15.76
N MET A 312 -17.72 6.64 -14.88
CA MET A 312 -17.69 8.09 -14.60
C MET A 312 -17.37 8.88 -15.88
N MET A 313 -16.41 8.42 -16.66
CA MET A 313 -16.05 9.03 -17.94
C MET A 313 -17.17 8.91 -18.97
N ALA A 314 -17.78 7.74 -19.10
CA ALA A 314 -18.90 7.50 -20.00
C ALA A 314 -20.10 8.40 -19.67
N LEU A 315 -20.42 8.55 -18.37
CA LEU A 315 -21.47 9.48 -17.93
C LEU A 315 -21.15 10.95 -18.29
N ALA A 316 -19.88 11.36 -18.20
CA ALA A 316 -19.49 12.71 -18.61
C ALA A 316 -19.79 12.96 -20.10
N TYR A 317 -19.44 12.01 -20.96
CA TYR A 317 -19.72 12.08 -22.41
C TYR A 317 -21.22 11.92 -22.73
N TRP A 318 -21.93 11.14 -21.95
CA TRP A 318 -23.37 10.94 -22.11
C TRP A 318 -24.16 12.23 -21.82
N HIS A 319 -23.81 12.93 -20.73
CA HIS A 319 -24.50 14.17 -20.32
C HIS A 319 -24.15 15.36 -21.22
N ASP A 320 -22.95 15.38 -21.79
CA ASP A 320 -22.51 16.45 -22.73
C ASP A 320 -21.89 15.83 -23.97
N ARG A 321 -22.73 15.59 -24.98
CA ARG A 321 -22.28 15.06 -26.29
C ARG A 321 -21.25 15.95 -27.01
N GLY A 322 -21.22 17.26 -26.70
CA GLY A 322 -20.22 18.19 -27.22
C GLY A 322 -18.79 17.90 -26.70
N LEU A 323 -18.66 17.22 -25.57
CA LEU A 323 -17.35 16.80 -25.03
C LEU A 323 -16.61 15.86 -25.97
N TRP A 324 -17.33 14.98 -26.67
CA TRP A 324 -16.73 14.11 -27.66
C TRP A 324 -15.95 14.90 -28.70
N ARG A 325 -16.55 15.91 -29.29
CA ARG A 325 -15.88 16.76 -30.31
C ARG A 325 -14.71 17.55 -29.73
N ARG A 326 -14.82 18.01 -28.46
CA ARG A 326 -13.81 18.85 -27.81
C ARG A 326 -12.62 18.05 -27.23
N HIS A 327 -12.85 16.85 -26.68
CA HIS A 327 -11.88 16.14 -25.87
C HIS A 327 -11.58 14.69 -26.28
N TRP A 328 -12.08 14.20 -27.43
CA TRP A 328 -11.78 12.85 -27.89
C TRP A 328 -10.28 12.60 -28.09
N LYS A 329 -9.52 13.63 -28.56
CA LYS A 329 -8.06 13.52 -28.74
C LYS A 329 -7.36 13.29 -27.42
N SER A 330 -7.71 14.01 -26.34
CA SER A 330 -7.13 13.79 -25.01
C SER A 330 -7.55 12.45 -24.41
N GLY A 331 -8.78 11.99 -24.68
CA GLY A 331 -9.24 10.65 -24.33
C GLY A 331 -8.43 9.57 -25.04
N LEU A 332 -8.23 9.71 -26.35
CA LEU A 332 -7.40 8.81 -27.14
C LEU A 332 -5.95 8.78 -26.61
N VAL A 333 -5.34 9.94 -26.35
CA VAL A 333 -3.99 10.02 -25.77
C VAL A 333 -3.95 9.34 -24.41
N GLY A 334 -4.96 9.53 -23.55
CA GLY A 334 -5.05 8.84 -22.26
C GLY A 334 -5.09 7.31 -22.39
N VAL A 335 -5.91 6.81 -23.34
CA VAL A 335 -5.97 5.36 -23.65
C VAL A 335 -4.64 4.87 -24.21
N LEU A 336 -4.01 5.61 -25.12
CA LEU A 336 -2.72 5.23 -25.70
C LEU A 336 -1.62 5.19 -24.63
N VAL A 337 -1.57 6.17 -23.72
CA VAL A 337 -0.62 6.18 -22.59
C VAL A 337 -0.85 4.94 -21.69
N PHE A 338 -2.10 4.66 -21.32
CA PHE A 338 -2.46 3.47 -20.57
C PHE A 338 -1.99 2.19 -21.27
N LEU A 339 -2.35 2.01 -22.53
CA LEU A 339 -2.00 0.82 -23.32
C LEU A 339 -0.49 0.71 -23.51
N THR A 340 0.23 1.80 -23.81
CA THR A 340 1.68 1.76 -24.00
C THR A 340 2.38 1.29 -22.74
N LEU A 341 2.06 1.86 -21.58
CA LEU A 341 2.66 1.45 -20.31
C LEU A 341 2.35 -0.01 -19.98
N THR A 342 1.12 -0.43 -20.17
CA THR A 342 0.69 -1.81 -19.95
C THR A 342 1.42 -2.78 -20.89
N LEU A 343 1.44 -2.47 -22.18
CA LEU A 343 2.01 -3.38 -23.20
C LEU A 343 3.52 -3.46 -23.13
N VAL A 344 4.22 -2.38 -22.74
CA VAL A 344 5.69 -2.39 -22.56
C VAL A 344 6.10 -3.46 -21.53
N PHE A 345 5.31 -3.69 -20.48
CA PHE A 345 5.57 -4.72 -19.50
C PHE A 345 4.94 -6.07 -19.90
N TYR A 346 3.63 -6.11 -20.16
CA TYR A 346 2.92 -7.38 -20.34
C TYR A 346 3.24 -8.12 -21.62
N VAL A 347 3.61 -7.44 -22.71
CA VAL A 347 3.97 -8.15 -23.97
C VAL A 347 5.23 -9.00 -23.82
N PRO A 348 6.35 -8.50 -23.26
CA PRO A 348 7.49 -9.37 -22.97
C PRO A 348 7.20 -10.38 -21.87
N PHE A 349 6.47 -10.01 -20.80
CA PHE A 349 6.12 -10.91 -19.70
C PHE A 349 5.32 -12.15 -20.16
N ILE A 350 4.33 -11.96 -21.05
CA ILE A 350 3.53 -13.09 -21.61
C ILE A 350 4.41 -14.09 -22.38
N ARG A 351 5.56 -13.65 -22.88
CA ARG A 351 6.53 -14.50 -23.59
C ARG A 351 7.55 -15.16 -22.66
N ASP A 352 7.62 -14.71 -21.42
CA ASP A 352 8.53 -15.26 -20.41
C ASP A 352 7.97 -16.56 -19.82
N PRO A 353 8.81 -17.57 -19.53
CA PRO A 353 8.35 -18.83 -18.90
C PRO A 353 7.65 -18.63 -17.56
N ASN A 354 7.99 -17.58 -16.80
CA ASN A 354 7.35 -17.29 -15.51
C ASN A 354 5.88 -16.85 -15.64
N PHE A 355 5.44 -16.40 -16.81
CA PHE A 355 4.05 -16.08 -17.06
C PHE A 355 3.13 -17.30 -16.86
N GLN A 356 3.56 -18.49 -17.27
CA GLN A 356 2.77 -19.69 -17.04
C GLN A 356 2.57 -19.96 -15.54
N ARG A 357 3.61 -19.81 -14.73
CA ARG A 357 3.51 -19.94 -13.25
C ARG A 357 2.55 -18.90 -12.67
N ALA A 358 2.66 -17.65 -13.13
CA ALA A 358 1.74 -16.58 -12.71
C ALA A 358 0.29 -16.92 -13.09
N GLN A 359 0.07 -17.43 -14.30
CA GLN A 359 -1.27 -17.82 -14.77
C GLN A 359 -1.85 -19.00 -13.95
N GLU A 360 -1.03 -20.01 -13.65
CA GLU A 360 -1.42 -21.15 -12.82
C GLU A 360 -1.80 -20.70 -11.40
N TYR A 361 -0.98 -19.84 -10.79
CA TYR A 361 -1.27 -19.25 -9.48
C TYR A 361 -2.60 -18.48 -9.49
N PHE A 362 -2.81 -17.59 -10.48
CA PHE A 362 -4.08 -16.85 -10.58
C PHE A 362 -5.27 -17.80 -10.79
N ALA A 363 -5.14 -18.80 -11.65
CA ALA A 363 -6.24 -19.71 -11.96
C ALA A 363 -6.58 -20.63 -10.79
N GLN A 364 -5.59 -21.18 -10.09
CA GLN A 364 -5.81 -22.21 -9.05
C GLN A 364 -5.99 -21.62 -7.66
N ASP A 365 -5.19 -20.62 -7.29
CA ASP A 365 -5.14 -20.09 -5.93
C ASP A 365 -6.04 -18.86 -5.76
N ARG A 366 -6.17 -18.02 -6.79
CA ARG A 366 -6.97 -16.79 -6.70
C ARG A 366 -8.40 -16.95 -7.23
N ILE A 367 -8.56 -17.47 -8.44
CA ILE A 367 -9.90 -17.65 -9.04
C ILE A 367 -10.50 -18.97 -8.57
N GLY A 368 -9.72 -20.07 -8.59
CA GLY A 368 -10.18 -21.41 -8.20
C GLY A 368 -11.13 -22.04 -9.23
N THR A 369 -11.75 -23.15 -8.84
CA THR A 369 -12.58 -23.99 -9.74
C THR A 369 -14.09 -23.73 -9.62
N GLN A 370 -14.54 -23.02 -8.57
CA GLN A 370 -15.94 -22.67 -8.39
C GLN A 370 -16.25 -21.35 -9.09
N PHE A 371 -17.46 -21.23 -9.62
CA PHE A 371 -17.89 -20.02 -10.31
C PHE A 371 -18.16 -18.85 -9.35
N LEU A 372 -18.67 -19.15 -8.15
CA LEU A 372 -19.02 -18.14 -7.13
C LEU A 372 -18.69 -18.65 -5.73
N TYR A 373 -18.13 -17.75 -4.92
CA TYR A 373 -17.74 -18.00 -3.53
C TYR A 373 -18.56 -17.12 -2.57
N ASN A 374 -18.29 -17.24 -1.28
CA ASN A 374 -18.75 -16.30 -0.26
C ASN A 374 -17.59 -16.02 0.70
N GLY A 375 -16.84 -14.97 0.40
CA GLY A 375 -15.68 -14.50 1.17
C GLY A 375 -16.04 -13.63 2.39
N LEU A 376 -17.31 -13.31 2.63
CA LEU A 376 -17.72 -12.34 3.65
C LEU A 376 -17.24 -12.66 5.07
N GLN A 377 -17.16 -13.94 5.43
CA GLN A 377 -16.63 -14.34 6.73
C GLN A 377 -15.11 -14.13 6.80
N SER A 378 -14.40 -14.45 5.71
CA SER A 378 -12.96 -14.20 5.60
C SER A 378 -12.66 -12.70 5.66
N MET A 379 -13.37 -11.88 4.89
CA MET A 379 -13.27 -10.41 4.94
C MET A 379 -13.49 -9.89 6.37
N ARG A 380 -14.54 -10.34 7.06
CA ARG A 380 -14.83 -9.92 8.43
C ARG A 380 -13.69 -10.30 9.39
N SER A 381 -13.12 -11.50 9.25
CA SER A 381 -11.99 -11.94 10.06
C SER A 381 -10.77 -11.07 9.79
N GLN A 382 -10.42 -10.85 8.53
CA GLN A 382 -9.26 -10.05 8.14
C GLN A 382 -9.41 -8.59 8.57
N ASP A 383 -10.58 -7.97 8.35
CA ASP A 383 -10.83 -6.60 8.84
C ASP A 383 -10.68 -6.49 10.36
N SER A 384 -11.18 -7.49 11.10
CA SER A 384 -11.03 -7.55 12.54
C SER A 384 -9.57 -7.72 12.98
N ASP A 385 -8.77 -8.48 12.23
CA ASP A 385 -7.37 -8.74 12.55
C ASP A 385 -6.47 -7.53 12.26
N TYR A 386 -6.74 -6.78 11.17
CA TYR A 386 -5.95 -5.60 10.83
C TYR A 386 -6.43 -4.31 11.50
N SER A 387 -7.75 -4.13 11.64
CA SER A 387 -8.32 -2.85 12.06
C SER A 387 -9.03 -2.86 13.41
N THR A 388 -9.66 -3.87 13.78
CA THR A 388 -10.47 -4.24 14.95
C THR A 388 -11.86 -4.70 14.53
N ARG A 389 -12.51 -5.47 15.40
CA ARG A 389 -13.92 -5.87 15.20
C ARG A 389 -14.94 -4.71 15.15
N TYR A 390 -14.51 -3.47 15.41
CA TYR A 390 -15.35 -2.26 15.40
C TYR A 390 -15.29 -1.49 14.09
N TYR A 391 -14.18 -1.56 13.35
CA TYR A 391 -13.92 -0.69 12.21
C TYR A 391 -14.85 -0.99 11.03
N GLY A 392 -14.90 -2.24 10.57
CA GLY A 392 -15.80 -2.64 9.48
C GLY A 392 -17.26 -2.40 9.78
N PRO A 393 -17.81 -2.83 10.96
CA PRO A 393 -19.17 -2.51 11.37
C PRO A 393 -19.47 -1.01 11.42
N LEU A 394 -18.50 -0.18 11.84
CA LEU A 394 -18.66 1.29 11.81
C LEU A 394 -18.82 1.79 10.37
N LEU A 395 -17.98 1.33 9.45
CA LEU A 395 -18.10 1.69 8.03
C LEU A 395 -19.42 1.23 7.42
N VAL A 396 -19.85 -0.01 7.72
CA VAL A 396 -21.16 -0.55 7.26
C VAL A 396 -22.31 0.30 7.77
N LEU A 397 -22.32 0.62 9.06
CA LEU A 397 -23.35 1.46 9.67
C LEU A 397 -23.42 2.84 9.00
N LEU A 398 -22.29 3.52 8.90
CA LEU A 398 -22.24 4.88 8.35
C LEU A 398 -22.57 4.92 6.87
N ALA A 399 -22.02 4.01 6.05
CA ALA A 399 -22.35 3.90 4.62
C ALA A 399 -23.81 3.48 4.43
N GLY A 400 -24.33 2.61 5.28
CA GLY A 400 -25.73 2.21 5.30
C GLY A 400 -26.71 3.39 5.42
N LEU A 401 -26.35 4.44 6.16
CA LEU A 401 -27.15 5.67 6.23
C LEU A 401 -27.32 6.35 4.87
N VAL A 402 -26.29 6.33 4.00
CA VAL A 402 -26.39 6.85 2.63
C VAL A 402 -27.31 5.98 1.81
N VAL A 403 -27.15 4.66 1.90
CA VAL A 403 -27.99 3.70 1.18
C VAL A 403 -29.45 3.87 1.54
N VAL A 404 -29.76 3.92 2.83
CA VAL A 404 -31.13 4.14 3.33
C VAL A 404 -31.66 5.48 2.83
N ARG A 405 -30.89 6.57 2.92
CA ARG A 405 -31.26 7.88 2.39
C ARG A 405 -31.65 7.83 0.91
N GLU A 406 -30.82 7.20 0.10
CA GLU A 406 -31.05 7.14 -1.34
C GLU A 406 -32.29 6.28 -1.68
N LEU A 407 -32.47 5.16 -0.99
CA LEU A 407 -33.65 4.28 -1.18
C LEU A 407 -34.94 4.92 -0.69
N LEU A 408 -34.91 5.69 0.42
CA LEU A 408 -36.09 6.41 0.94
C LEU A 408 -36.64 7.46 -0.02
N LYS A 409 -35.86 7.94 -1.01
CA LYS A 409 -36.36 8.82 -2.08
C LYS A 409 -37.45 8.16 -2.93
N PHE A 410 -37.56 6.84 -2.91
CA PHE A 410 -38.66 6.08 -3.54
C PHE A 410 -39.89 5.91 -2.64
N GLY A 411 -39.98 6.67 -1.53
CA GLY A 411 -41.09 6.60 -0.57
C GLY A 411 -41.17 5.25 0.14
N ARG A 412 -42.39 4.79 0.42
CA ARG A 412 -42.63 3.51 1.13
C ARG A 412 -42.00 2.29 0.41
N ARG A 413 -42.00 2.28 -0.92
CA ARG A 413 -41.37 1.17 -1.70
C ARG A 413 -39.86 1.12 -1.45
N GLY A 414 -39.22 2.27 -1.37
CA GLY A 414 -37.80 2.36 -1.06
C GLY A 414 -37.47 1.91 0.36
N ALA A 415 -38.33 2.20 1.35
CA ALA A 415 -38.18 1.71 2.72
C ALA A 415 -38.25 0.17 2.80
N TRP A 416 -39.22 -0.43 2.12
CA TRP A 416 -39.32 -1.89 2.04
C TRP A 416 -38.13 -2.51 1.32
N LEU A 417 -37.67 -1.89 0.23
CA LEU A 417 -36.48 -2.35 -0.49
C LEU A 417 -35.22 -2.28 0.37
N ALA A 418 -35.04 -1.19 1.13
CA ALA A 418 -33.92 -1.06 2.06
C ALA A 418 -33.96 -2.14 3.15
N ALA A 419 -35.12 -2.40 3.74
CA ALA A 419 -35.29 -3.44 4.75
C ALA A 419 -35.04 -4.85 4.17
N ALA A 420 -35.56 -5.14 2.96
CA ALA A 420 -35.35 -6.42 2.28
C ALA A 420 -33.88 -6.67 1.94
N ILE A 421 -33.18 -5.66 1.40
CA ILE A 421 -31.75 -5.76 1.09
C ILE A 421 -30.94 -5.94 2.37
N ALA A 422 -31.23 -5.17 3.43
CA ALA A 422 -30.54 -5.29 4.71
C ALA A 422 -30.72 -6.68 5.32
N LEU A 423 -31.94 -7.19 5.30
CA LEU A 423 -32.25 -8.54 5.80
C LEU A 423 -31.55 -9.61 4.94
N ALA A 424 -31.64 -9.51 3.62
CA ALA A 424 -30.97 -10.43 2.72
C ALA A 424 -29.45 -10.41 2.90
N ALA A 425 -28.83 -9.23 3.00
CA ALA A 425 -27.41 -9.10 3.30
C ALA A 425 -27.02 -9.71 4.65
N ALA A 426 -27.83 -9.50 5.69
CA ALA A 426 -27.60 -10.14 6.99
C ALA A 426 -27.64 -11.68 6.89
N THR A 427 -28.58 -12.25 6.11
CA THR A 427 -28.66 -13.71 5.94
C THR A 427 -27.46 -14.29 5.19
N THR A 428 -26.78 -13.54 4.30
CA THR A 428 -25.57 -14.02 3.63
C THR A 428 -24.40 -14.23 4.58
N VAL A 429 -24.37 -13.47 5.70
CA VAL A 429 -23.31 -13.53 6.73
C VAL A 429 -23.65 -14.54 7.82
N TYR A 430 -24.90 -14.51 8.34
CA TYR A 430 -25.29 -15.30 9.51
C TYR A 430 -25.86 -16.67 9.16
N TRP A 431 -26.45 -16.83 7.97
CA TRP A 431 -27.02 -18.09 7.45
C TRP A 431 -26.59 -18.34 6.01
N PRO A 432 -25.25 -18.49 5.74
CA PRO A 432 -24.74 -18.62 4.37
C PRO A 432 -25.29 -19.83 3.61
N SER A 433 -25.68 -20.87 4.32
CA SER A 433 -26.28 -22.08 3.72
C SER A 433 -27.61 -21.82 2.96
N LEU A 434 -28.35 -20.76 3.31
CA LEU A 434 -29.58 -20.37 2.58
C LEU A 434 -29.29 -19.91 1.14
N TRP A 435 -28.06 -19.50 0.87
CA TRP A 435 -27.60 -18.96 -0.42
C TRP A 435 -26.82 -19.98 -1.25
N GLN A 436 -26.64 -21.21 -0.72
CA GLN A 436 -25.95 -22.28 -1.45
C GLN A 436 -26.95 -23.11 -2.21
N TRP A 437 -26.93 -23.04 -3.55
CA TRP A 437 -27.84 -23.76 -4.45
C TRP A 437 -27.03 -24.76 -5.30
N GLY A 438 -26.78 -25.94 -4.78
CA GLY A 438 -25.88 -26.91 -5.38
C GLY A 438 -24.45 -26.38 -5.42
N THR A 439 -23.91 -26.23 -6.61
CA THR A 439 -22.55 -25.68 -6.83
C THR A 439 -22.49 -24.14 -6.92
N ILE A 440 -23.65 -23.48 -6.94
CA ILE A 440 -23.72 -22.01 -7.10
C ILE A 440 -23.98 -21.36 -5.75
N ASN A 441 -23.17 -20.34 -5.42
CA ASN A 441 -23.41 -19.51 -4.25
C ASN A 441 -24.08 -18.19 -4.67
N GLY A 442 -25.31 -17.98 -4.22
CA GLY A 442 -26.12 -16.80 -4.54
C GLY A 442 -25.92 -15.61 -3.60
N ALA A 443 -25.01 -15.69 -2.63
CA ALA A 443 -24.81 -14.65 -1.62
C ALA A 443 -24.45 -13.26 -2.19
N PHE A 444 -23.96 -13.18 -3.41
CA PHE A 444 -23.67 -11.91 -4.11
C PHE A 444 -24.94 -11.11 -4.50
N LEU A 445 -26.09 -11.78 -4.65
CA LEU A 445 -27.28 -11.17 -5.25
C LEU A 445 -27.81 -9.93 -4.52
N PRO A 446 -27.94 -9.88 -3.17
CA PRO A 446 -28.43 -8.68 -2.49
C PRO A 446 -27.48 -7.48 -2.66
N TYR A 447 -26.19 -7.71 -2.73
CA TYR A 447 -25.18 -6.66 -2.95
C TYR A 447 -25.18 -6.18 -4.40
N ALA A 448 -25.22 -7.09 -5.36
CA ALA A 448 -25.33 -6.72 -6.77
C ALA A 448 -26.62 -5.92 -7.03
N ALA A 449 -27.77 -6.37 -6.49
CA ALA A 449 -29.03 -5.64 -6.61
C ALA A 449 -28.93 -4.23 -5.99
N LEU A 450 -28.26 -4.08 -4.82
CA LEU A 450 -28.05 -2.78 -4.18
C LEU A 450 -27.22 -1.86 -5.08
N PHE A 451 -26.05 -2.32 -5.56
CA PHE A 451 -25.17 -1.50 -6.37
C PHE A 451 -25.78 -1.12 -7.71
N LEU A 452 -26.51 -2.05 -8.35
CA LEU A 452 -27.29 -1.76 -9.56
C LEU A 452 -28.37 -0.72 -9.29
N ALA A 453 -29.15 -0.88 -8.20
CA ALA A 453 -30.18 0.08 -7.83
C ALA A 453 -29.61 1.47 -7.59
N LEU A 454 -28.48 1.60 -6.87
CA LEU A 454 -27.83 2.89 -6.64
C LEU A 454 -27.24 3.50 -7.93
N THR A 455 -26.63 2.67 -8.78
CA THR A 455 -25.95 3.14 -10.00
C THR A 455 -26.94 3.61 -11.06
N PHE A 456 -28.02 2.88 -11.29
CA PHE A 456 -28.97 3.17 -12.36
C PHE A 456 -30.17 4.02 -11.92
N SER A 457 -30.36 4.28 -10.63
CA SER A 457 -31.41 5.17 -10.14
C SER A 457 -31.21 6.61 -10.65
N SER A 458 -32.29 7.21 -11.17
CA SER A 458 -32.28 8.64 -11.53
C SER A 458 -32.22 9.58 -10.31
N HIS A 459 -32.56 9.11 -9.12
CA HIS A 459 -32.60 9.88 -7.89
C HIS A 459 -31.29 9.90 -7.12
N THR A 460 -30.38 8.97 -7.44
CA THR A 460 -29.07 8.90 -6.78
C THR A 460 -28.11 9.93 -7.36
N SER A 461 -27.42 10.69 -6.50
CA SER A 461 -26.46 11.68 -6.94
C SER A 461 -25.25 11.02 -7.63
N PHE A 462 -24.57 11.79 -8.50
CA PHE A 462 -23.39 11.30 -9.21
C PHE A 462 -22.30 10.85 -8.26
N GLU A 463 -22.10 11.55 -7.15
CA GLU A 463 -21.12 11.23 -6.10
C GLU A 463 -21.38 9.85 -5.49
N VAL A 464 -22.63 9.60 -5.10
CA VAL A 464 -23.01 8.30 -4.51
C VAL A 464 -22.93 7.18 -5.53
N LYS A 465 -23.38 7.41 -6.79
CA LYS A 465 -23.23 6.43 -7.88
C LYS A 465 -21.77 6.02 -8.06
N SER A 466 -20.90 7.02 -8.16
CA SER A 466 -19.49 6.82 -8.41
C SER A 466 -18.80 6.06 -7.27
N LEU A 467 -19.11 6.41 -6.03
CA LEU A 467 -18.56 5.74 -4.84
C LEU A 467 -19.14 4.34 -4.67
N ALA A 468 -20.45 4.16 -4.92
CA ALA A 468 -21.09 2.86 -4.84
C ALA A 468 -20.53 1.88 -5.87
N LEU A 469 -20.24 2.36 -7.09
CA LEU A 469 -19.64 1.54 -8.14
C LEU A 469 -18.16 1.25 -7.85
N TRP A 470 -17.41 2.26 -7.37
CA TRP A 470 -16.02 2.07 -7.01
C TRP A 470 -15.83 1.11 -5.82
N PHE A 471 -16.72 1.16 -4.82
CA PHE A 471 -16.74 0.16 -3.77
C PHE A 471 -17.25 -1.20 -4.28
N GLY A 472 -18.38 -1.18 -4.99
CA GLY A 472 -19.14 -2.39 -5.35
C GLY A 472 -18.42 -3.32 -6.31
N VAL A 473 -17.70 -2.80 -7.32
CA VAL A 473 -16.99 -3.63 -8.30
C VAL A 473 -15.85 -4.43 -7.64
N PRO A 474 -14.90 -3.82 -6.92
CA PRO A 474 -13.88 -4.59 -6.21
C PRO A 474 -14.48 -5.53 -5.15
N PHE A 475 -15.45 -5.06 -4.39
CA PHE A 475 -16.11 -5.86 -3.37
C PHE A 475 -16.77 -7.13 -3.96
N LEU A 476 -17.55 -6.98 -5.03
CA LEU A 476 -18.19 -8.13 -5.67
C LEU A 476 -17.16 -9.07 -6.31
N ALA A 477 -16.11 -8.53 -6.92
CA ALA A 477 -15.07 -9.33 -7.53
C ALA A 477 -14.28 -10.14 -6.49
N MET A 478 -13.81 -9.47 -5.44
CA MET A 478 -12.97 -10.11 -4.43
C MET A 478 -13.75 -11.06 -3.52
N GLU A 479 -14.95 -10.68 -3.06
CA GLU A 479 -15.69 -11.49 -2.11
C GLU A 479 -16.50 -12.63 -2.74
N PHE A 480 -16.80 -12.53 -4.04
CA PHE A 480 -17.69 -13.52 -4.66
C PHE A 480 -17.13 -14.19 -5.93
N LEU A 481 -16.12 -13.61 -6.60
CA LEU A 481 -15.49 -14.24 -7.77
C LEU A 481 -14.10 -14.82 -7.46
N ALA A 482 -13.42 -14.32 -6.43
CA ALA A 482 -12.15 -14.87 -5.99
C ALA A 482 -12.36 -15.97 -4.95
N LYS A 483 -11.62 -17.09 -5.07
CA LYS A 483 -11.55 -18.17 -4.08
C LYS A 483 -10.98 -17.66 -2.75
N ASP A 484 -9.91 -16.91 -2.84
CA ASP A 484 -9.27 -16.25 -1.71
C ASP A 484 -8.99 -14.79 -2.07
N ALA A 485 -9.84 -13.92 -1.54
CA ALA A 485 -9.67 -12.47 -1.68
C ALA A 485 -8.43 -11.99 -0.94
N ALA A 486 -8.04 -12.70 0.11
CA ALA A 486 -6.96 -12.32 1.02
C ALA A 486 -7.06 -10.82 1.36
N ASP A 487 -5.96 -10.09 1.22
CA ASP A 487 -5.88 -8.68 1.59
C ASP A 487 -6.20 -7.72 0.41
N HIS A 488 -6.70 -8.24 -0.73
CA HIS A 488 -6.92 -7.44 -1.95
C HIS A 488 -8.15 -6.51 -1.91
N VAL A 489 -9.03 -6.66 -0.93
CA VAL A 489 -10.20 -5.78 -0.75
C VAL A 489 -9.84 -4.33 -0.41
N GLN A 490 -8.58 -4.05 -0.01
CA GLN A 490 -8.11 -2.71 0.37
C GLN A 490 -8.35 -1.65 -0.71
N ILE A 491 -8.40 -2.01 -1.99
CA ILE A 491 -8.67 -1.08 -3.09
C ILE A 491 -10.08 -0.46 -3.03
N ALA A 492 -11.02 -1.08 -2.32
CA ALA A 492 -12.38 -0.59 -2.13
C ALA A 492 -12.52 0.39 -0.94
N TYR A 493 -11.61 0.35 0.04
CA TYR A 493 -11.74 1.14 1.28
C TYR A 493 -11.80 2.66 1.10
N PRO A 494 -11.08 3.33 0.15
CA PRO A 494 -11.23 4.76 -0.02
C PRO A 494 -12.67 5.19 -0.38
N ALA A 495 -13.32 4.43 -1.26
CA ALA A 495 -14.71 4.67 -1.62
C ALA A 495 -15.66 4.38 -0.44
N TRP A 496 -15.39 3.33 0.32
CA TRP A 496 -16.16 2.97 1.51
C TRP A 496 -16.04 4.03 2.60
N ALA A 497 -14.84 4.53 2.88
CA ALA A 497 -14.61 5.62 3.82
C ALA A 497 -15.31 6.92 3.41
N LEU A 498 -15.34 7.25 2.12
CA LEU A 498 -16.08 8.42 1.62
C LEU A 498 -17.61 8.24 1.69
N LEU A 499 -18.14 7.03 1.42
CA LEU A 499 -19.55 6.72 1.66
C LEU A 499 -19.92 6.84 3.14
N ALA A 500 -19.08 6.30 4.02
CA ALA A 500 -19.26 6.43 5.46
C ALA A 500 -19.23 7.90 5.92
N ALA A 501 -18.32 8.70 5.37
CA ALA A 501 -18.22 10.14 5.64
C ALA A 501 -19.48 10.90 5.20
N LEU A 502 -20.03 10.57 4.01
CA LEU A 502 -21.30 11.12 3.54
C LEU A 502 -22.47 10.73 4.46
N GLY A 503 -22.48 9.50 4.95
CA GLY A 503 -23.50 9.02 5.87
C GLY A 503 -23.47 9.76 7.22
N LEU A 504 -22.28 9.93 7.78
CA LEU A 504 -22.11 10.66 9.03
C LEU A 504 -22.49 12.15 8.87
N GLU A 505 -22.09 12.79 7.77
CA GLU A 505 -22.49 14.16 7.47
C GLU A 505 -24.01 14.29 7.33
N PHE A 506 -24.64 13.36 6.60
CA PHE A 506 -26.10 13.32 6.46
C PHE A 506 -26.77 13.17 7.83
N PHE A 507 -26.37 12.20 8.64
CA PHE A 507 -26.89 12.00 9.97
C PHE A 507 -26.74 13.26 10.84
N TRP A 508 -25.55 13.88 10.82
CA TRP A 508 -25.26 15.10 11.57
C TRP A 508 -26.19 16.26 11.22
N LYS A 509 -26.52 16.42 9.95
CA LYS A 509 -27.42 17.48 9.47
C LYS A 509 -28.90 17.28 9.90
N GLN A 510 -29.30 16.03 10.17
CA GLN A 510 -30.66 15.73 10.64
C GLN A 510 -30.87 16.06 12.14
N LEU A 511 -29.80 16.22 12.90
CA LEU A 511 -29.86 16.44 14.33
C LEU A 511 -30.09 17.94 14.63
N ALA A 512 -31.32 18.30 14.88
CA ALA A 512 -31.75 19.68 15.25
C ALA A 512 -32.32 19.73 16.66
N GLY A 513 -32.40 20.94 17.24
CA GLY A 513 -32.98 21.17 18.55
C GLY A 513 -32.16 20.63 19.74
N ARG A 514 -32.72 20.67 20.95
CA ARG A 514 -32.03 20.25 22.19
C ARG A 514 -31.69 18.75 22.20
N SER A 515 -32.63 17.91 21.80
CA SER A 515 -32.42 16.45 21.66
C SER A 515 -31.36 16.16 20.63
N GLY A 516 -31.30 16.90 19.50
CA GLY A 516 -30.26 16.78 18.50
C GLY A 516 -28.88 17.14 19.01
N GLN A 517 -28.76 18.13 19.88
CA GLN A 517 -27.45 18.48 20.50
C GLN A 517 -26.92 17.37 21.41
N ILE A 518 -27.82 16.77 22.23
CA ILE A 518 -27.47 15.64 23.10
C ILE A 518 -27.00 14.47 22.23
N LEU A 519 -27.72 14.16 21.15
CA LEU A 519 -27.36 13.07 20.27
C LEU A 519 -26.03 13.33 19.49
N LYS A 520 -25.77 14.60 19.13
CA LYS A 520 -24.46 15.00 18.57
C LYS A 520 -23.35 14.76 19.58
N ALA A 521 -23.49 15.17 20.82
CA ALA A 521 -22.51 14.97 21.87
C ALA A 521 -22.26 13.45 22.10
N ALA A 522 -23.33 12.66 22.17
CA ALA A 522 -23.25 11.21 22.30
C ALA A 522 -22.53 10.57 21.10
N THR A 523 -22.83 11.01 19.87
CA THR A 523 -22.15 10.54 18.65
C THR A 523 -20.67 10.86 18.69
N VAL A 524 -20.28 12.08 19.07
CA VAL A 524 -18.85 12.46 19.19
C VAL A 524 -18.16 11.60 20.25
N ALA A 525 -18.78 11.41 21.41
CA ALA A 525 -18.21 10.59 22.48
C ALA A 525 -18.03 9.12 22.04
N SER A 526 -19.04 8.55 21.37
CA SER A 526 -18.97 7.17 20.84
C SER A 526 -17.88 7.02 19.78
N LEU A 527 -17.79 7.96 18.83
CA LEU A 527 -16.75 7.95 17.80
C LEU A 527 -15.36 8.12 18.41
N ALA A 528 -15.21 9.00 19.41
CA ALA A 528 -13.94 9.18 20.12
C ALA A 528 -13.53 7.91 20.88
N CYS A 529 -14.47 7.24 21.53
CA CYS A 529 -14.24 5.96 22.19
C CYS A 529 -13.81 4.87 21.20
N ILE A 530 -14.54 4.69 20.10
CA ILE A 530 -14.22 3.72 19.04
C ILE A 530 -12.85 4.04 18.45
N LEU A 531 -12.55 5.30 18.14
CA LEU A 531 -11.26 5.73 17.63
C LEU A 531 -10.14 5.43 18.63
N GLY A 532 -10.35 5.69 19.91
CA GLY A 532 -9.40 5.34 20.98
C GLY A 532 -9.10 3.84 21.01
N LEU A 533 -10.15 3.00 20.93
CA LEU A 533 -9.98 1.54 20.85
C LEU A 533 -9.19 1.11 19.62
N ILE A 534 -9.48 1.71 18.46
CA ILE A 534 -8.74 1.43 17.21
C ILE A 534 -7.27 1.82 17.35
N LEU A 535 -6.98 3.02 17.87
CA LEU A 535 -5.60 3.49 18.02
C LEU A 535 -4.80 2.66 19.02
N ILE A 536 -5.40 2.24 20.13
CA ILE A 536 -4.76 1.33 21.09
C ILE A 536 -4.43 0.00 20.40
N TYR A 537 -5.39 -0.57 19.68
CA TYR A 537 -5.18 -1.82 18.95
C TYR A 537 -4.06 -1.69 17.92
N GLN A 538 -4.05 -0.61 17.12
CA GLN A 538 -3.01 -0.38 16.11
C GLN A 538 -1.64 -0.15 16.74
N HIS A 539 -1.59 0.50 17.91
CA HIS A 539 -0.34 0.58 18.66
C HIS A 539 0.18 -0.80 19.05
N LEU A 540 -0.70 -1.65 19.55
CA LEU A 540 -0.36 -3.01 19.94
C LEU A 540 0.06 -3.87 18.73
N GLU A 541 -0.67 -3.76 17.61
CA GLU A 541 -0.48 -4.62 16.44
C GLU A 541 0.75 -4.23 15.61
N PHE A 542 0.97 -2.93 15.36
CA PHE A 542 1.97 -2.48 14.38
C PHE A 542 3.16 -1.74 14.99
N LEU A 543 3.01 -1.15 16.17
CA LEU A 543 3.98 -0.20 16.73
C LEU A 543 4.61 -0.71 18.02
N GLY A 544 3.91 -1.58 18.75
CA GLY A 544 4.32 -2.06 20.04
C GLY A 544 5.56 -2.93 19.94
N ARG A 545 6.49 -2.74 20.89
CA ARG A 545 7.56 -3.66 21.18
C ARG A 545 7.01 -4.79 22.05
N ILE A 546 5.95 -5.48 21.56
CA ILE A 546 5.36 -6.56 22.34
C ILE A 546 6.25 -7.79 22.17
N THR A 547 7.19 -7.90 23.07
CA THR A 547 8.08 -9.05 23.20
C THR A 547 7.38 -10.28 23.75
N ASP A 548 6.32 -10.06 24.50
CA ASP A 548 5.53 -11.09 25.17
C ASP A 548 4.30 -11.53 24.37
N TYR A 549 4.33 -11.31 23.07
CA TYR A 549 3.22 -11.71 22.22
C TYR A 549 2.84 -13.17 22.41
N TRP A 550 3.81 -14.03 22.61
CA TRP A 550 3.64 -15.47 22.81
C TRP A 550 3.21 -15.84 24.23
N SER A 551 3.78 -15.17 25.25
CA SER A 551 3.32 -15.34 26.62
C SER A 551 1.88 -14.85 26.75
N ALA A 552 1.54 -13.75 26.08
CA ALA A 552 0.18 -13.23 26.05
C ALA A 552 -0.82 -14.14 25.30
N GLU A 553 -0.43 -14.91 24.28
CA GLU A 553 -1.29 -15.92 23.65
C GLU A 553 -1.50 -17.13 24.59
N VAL A 554 -0.47 -17.58 25.28
CA VAL A 554 -0.57 -18.64 26.30
C VAL A 554 -1.42 -18.15 27.47
N ASP A 555 -1.18 -16.94 27.95
CA ASP A 555 -1.98 -16.32 29.02
C ASP A 555 -3.41 -16.02 28.58
N SER A 556 -3.67 -15.74 27.29
CA SER A 556 -5.03 -15.49 26.80
C SER A 556 -5.89 -16.74 26.75
N LYS A 557 -5.29 -17.90 26.48
CA LYS A 557 -5.99 -19.20 26.61
C LYS A 557 -6.33 -19.50 28.06
N ASN A 558 -5.48 -19.05 28.98
CA ASN A 558 -5.68 -19.21 30.42
C ASN A 558 -6.46 -18.04 31.06
N ASN A 559 -6.56 -16.89 30.40
CA ASN A 559 -7.12 -15.66 30.92
C ASN A 559 -8.25 -15.12 30.02
N ALA A 560 -9.34 -15.90 29.86
CA ALA A 560 -10.54 -15.51 29.10
C ALA A 560 -11.17 -14.19 29.59
N GLY A 561 -10.78 -13.71 30.79
CA GLY A 561 -11.23 -12.45 31.39
C GLY A 561 -10.29 -11.27 31.18
N SER A 562 -9.20 -11.38 30.35
CA SER A 562 -8.36 -10.22 30.10
C SER A 562 -9.14 -9.09 29.42
N ILE A 563 -8.85 -7.85 29.78
CA ILE A 563 -9.50 -6.68 29.18
C ILE A 563 -9.34 -6.64 27.66
N TYR A 564 -8.24 -7.16 27.14
CA TYR A 564 -8.00 -7.26 25.69
C TYR A 564 -8.93 -8.26 25.03
N ASN A 565 -9.16 -9.42 25.60
CA ASN A 565 -10.12 -10.41 25.09
C ASN A 565 -11.54 -9.86 25.12
N ILE A 566 -11.90 -9.12 26.17
CA ILE A 566 -13.21 -8.47 26.27
C ILE A 566 -13.37 -7.40 25.19
N LEU A 567 -12.36 -6.54 25.00
CA LEU A 567 -12.43 -5.41 24.07
C LEU A 567 -12.26 -5.84 22.62
N TYR A 568 -11.32 -6.75 22.31
CA TYR A 568 -10.95 -7.06 20.93
C TYR A 568 -11.33 -8.50 20.49
N GLY A 569 -11.81 -9.33 21.40
CA GLY A 569 -12.21 -10.72 21.09
C GLY A 569 -11.04 -11.71 21.01
N SER A 570 -9.85 -11.23 20.80
CA SER A 570 -8.58 -11.97 20.84
C SER A 570 -7.45 -10.94 20.92
N LEU A 571 -6.29 -11.36 21.40
CA LEU A 571 -5.08 -10.57 21.24
C LEU A 571 -4.68 -10.52 19.76
N PRO A 572 -3.96 -9.46 19.32
CA PRO A 572 -3.34 -9.40 18.02
C PRO A 572 -2.59 -10.72 17.74
N ARG A 573 -2.80 -11.34 16.61
CA ARG A 573 -2.17 -12.63 16.26
C ARG A 573 -1.07 -12.40 15.24
N PRO A 574 0.15 -12.96 15.40
CA PRO A 574 1.22 -12.85 14.42
C PRO A 574 0.96 -13.62 13.11
N ARG A 575 -0.22 -14.14 12.94
CA ARG A 575 -0.58 -15.00 11.81
C ARG A 575 -1.04 -14.24 10.55
N LYS A 576 -1.11 -12.89 10.61
CA LYS A 576 -1.49 -12.11 9.43
C LYS A 576 -0.24 -11.54 8.77
N LEU A 577 -0.27 -11.55 7.47
CA LEU A 577 0.88 -11.38 6.58
C LEU A 577 1.73 -10.15 6.90
N PHE A 578 1.15 -9.04 7.38
CA PHE A 578 1.87 -7.78 7.56
C PHE A 578 1.54 -7.08 8.89
N SER A 579 1.15 -7.82 9.94
CA SER A 579 0.67 -7.20 11.16
C SER A 579 1.80 -6.80 12.12
N ASN A 580 2.58 -7.73 12.60
CA ASN A 580 3.60 -7.47 13.64
C ASN A 580 5.01 -7.33 13.07
N PRO A 581 5.85 -6.46 13.68
CA PRO A 581 7.27 -6.44 13.36
C PRO A 581 7.89 -7.81 13.61
N ARG A 582 8.54 -8.38 12.60
CA ARG A 582 9.27 -9.64 12.75
C ARG A 582 10.52 -9.43 13.60
N LEU A 583 10.74 -10.27 14.59
CA LEU A 583 11.82 -10.17 15.55
C LEU A 583 12.46 -11.56 15.76
N GLY A 584 13.02 -12.11 14.69
CA GLY A 584 13.65 -13.44 14.71
C GLY A 584 15.06 -13.46 15.31
N GLY A 585 15.75 -12.31 15.32
CA GLY A 585 17.15 -12.22 15.78
C GLY A 585 18.18 -12.38 14.67
N TRP A 586 17.76 -12.44 13.41
CA TRP A 586 18.63 -12.70 12.27
C TRP A 586 19.60 -11.55 11.94
N LYS A 587 19.26 -10.31 12.28
CA LYS A 587 20.22 -9.19 12.21
C LYS A 587 21.43 -9.42 13.10
N VAL A 588 21.22 -9.97 14.29
CA VAL A 588 22.32 -10.29 15.22
C VAL A 588 23.19 -11.39 14.62
N VAL A 589 22.58 -12.42 14.05
CA VAL A 589 23.31 -13.51 13.39
C VAL A 589 24.16 -12.97 12.25
N GLY A 590 23.59 -12.10 11.39
CA GLY A 590 24.34 -11.44 10.33
C GLY A 590 25.57 -10.68 10.87
N TYR A 591 25.37 -9.89 11.93
CA TYR A 591 26.48 -9.19 12.58
C TYR A 591 27.56 -10.14 13.13
N LEU A 592 27.19 -11.29 13.70
CA LEU A 592 28.14 -12.25 14.22
C LEU A 592 29.00 -12.89 13.11
N TYR A 593 28.42 -13.12 11.94
CA TYR A 593 29.19 -13.54 10.78
C TYR A 593 30.08 -12.44 10.24
N ASP A 594 29.58 -11.22 10.11
CA ASP A 594 30.33 -10.07 9.61
C ASP A 594 31.53 -9.70 10.52
N SER A 595 31.35 -9.82 11.84
CA SER A 595 32.41 -9.60 12.80
C SER A 595 33.42 -10.75 12.89
N GLY A 596 33.16 -11.89 12.25
CA GLY A 596 33.97 -13.10 12.34
C GLY A 596 33.83 -13.86 13.65
N GLU A 597 32.86 -13.50 14.50
CA GLU A 597 32.53 -14.25 15.73
C GLU A 597 31.87 -15.60 15.43
N LEU A 598 31.20 -15.71 14.28
CA LEU A 598 30.68 -16.96 13.72
C LEU A 598 31.36 -17.28 12.41
N ARG A 599 31.55 -18.56 12.16
CA ARG A 599 32.10 -19.08 10.90
C ARG A 599 31.43 -20.39 10.51
N GLY A 600 31.56 -20.75 9.24
CA GLY A 600 31.04 -22.01 8.72
C GLY A 600 29.58 -21.90 8.25
N ASP A 601 29.14 -22.96 7.62
CA ASP A 601 27.77 -23.09 7.12
C ASP A 601 26.74 -23.23 8.23
N PHE A 602 25.47 -23.03 7.89
CA PHE A 602 24.40 -23.10 8.89
C PHE A 602 23.14 -23.77 8.35
N ARG A 603 22.31 -24.24 9.27
CA ARG A 603 20.91 -24.64 9.04
C ARG A 603 20.00 -23.93 10.04
N SER A 604 18.83 -23.53 9.60
CA SER A 604 17.79 -22.93 10.44
C SER A 604 16.62 -23.89 10.65
N ILE A 605 16.06 -23.85 11.85
CA ILE A 605 14.87 -24.60 12.26
C ILE A 605 13.80 -23.59 12.66
N ASN A 606 12.56 -23.84 12.31
CA ASN A 606 11.38 -22.98 12.52
C ASN A 606 11.33 -21.68 11.72
N GLU A 607 12.24 -21.46 10.78
CA GLU A 607 12.26 -20.27 9.98
C GLU A 607 12.21 -20.60 8.49
N SER A 608 11.52 -19.77 7.73
CA SER A 608 11.66 -19.78 6.28
C SER A 608 13.11 -19.47 5.89
N PHE A 609 13.60 -20.12 4.86
CA PHE A 609 15.00 -19.97 4.44
C PHE A 609 15.33 -18.56 3.90
N ALA A 610 14.35 -17.78 3.46
CA ALA A 610 14.58 -16.46 2.86
C ALA A 610 15.19 -15.47 3.85
N VAL A 611 14.68 -15.43 5.09
CA VAL A 611 15.12 -14.48 6.12
C VAL A 611 16.55 -14.76 6.60
N PRO A 612 16.90 -16.01 6.98
CA PRO A 612 18.28 -16.35 7.30
C PRO A 612 19.27 -16.00 6.19
N ILE A 613 19.00 -16.40 4.95
CA ILE A 613 19.88 -16.13 3.81
C ILE A 613 20.07 -14.62 3.59
N TRP A 614 19.00 -13.83 3.72
CA TRP A 614 19.09 -12.39 3.55
C TRP A 614 20.08 -11.75 4.54
N TYR A 615 19.92 -12.05 5.83
CA TYR A 615 20.76 -11.44 6.86
C TYR A 615 22.15 -12.06 6.99
N THR A 616 22.35 -13.30 6.52
CA THR A 616 23.64 -13.99 6.51
C THR A 616 24.25 -14.11 5.12
N HIS A 617 24.03 -13.12 4.27
CA HIS A 617 24.34 -13.09 2.84
C HIS A 617 25.74 -13.58 2.43
N GLN A 618 26.72 -13.57 3.34
CA GLN A 618 28.09 -14.07 3.10
C GLN A 618 28.28 -15.53 3.48
N THR A 619 27.31 -16.14 4.11
CA THR A 619 27.48 -17.47 4.68
C THR A 619 26.62 -18.50 3.97
N PRO A 620 27.20 -19.58 3.43
CA PRO A 620 26.43 -20.60 2.75
C PRO A 620 25.51 -21.33 3.72
N ARG A 621 24.24 -21.48 3.34
CA ARG A 621 23.32 -22.37 4.01
C ARG A 621 23.70 -23.81 3.68
N SER A 622 23.83 -24.66 4.71
CA SER A 622 24.08 -26.07 4.49
C SER A 622 22.88 -26.76 3.87
N CYS A 623 23.13 -27.51 2.83
CA CYS A 623 22.16 -28.43 2.22
C CYS A 623 22.26 -29.85 2.85
N PHE A 624 23.22 -30.06 3.73
CA PHE A 624 23.47 -31.33 4.39
C PHE A 624 22.92 -31.34 5.82
N ASP A 625 22.67 -32.52 6.35
CA ASP A 625 22.14 -32.71 7.70
C ASP A 625 23.18 -32.49 8.82
N ASP A 626 24.38 -32.02 8.45
CA ASP A 626 25.51 -31.90 9.39
C ASP A 626 26.24 -30.54 9.21
N PRO A 627 25.55 -29.38 9.38
CA PRO A 627 26.17 -28.06 9.29
C PRO A 627 27.09 -27.76 10.48
N GLN A 628 27.92 -26.70 10.36
CA GLN A 628 28.73 -26.19 11.48
C GLN A 628 27.84 -25.55 12.54
N ASN A 629 26.77 -24.88 12.15
CA ASN A 629 25.89 -24.13 13.03
C ASN A 629 24.42 -24.52 12.81
N TYR A 630 23.68 -24.69 13.91
CA TYR A 630 22.22 -24.76 13.90
C TYR A 630 21.64 -23.52 14.57
N PHE A 631 20.73 -22.85 13.89
CA PHE A 631 19.92 -21.75 14.42
C PHE A 631 18.50 -22.25 14.66
N VAL A 632 18.03 -22.12 15.89
CA VAL A 632 16.69 -22.54 16.29
C VAL A 632 15.91 -21.30 16.70
N GLU A 633 14.97 -20.87 15.84
CA GLU A 633 14.07 -19.77 16.18
C GLU A 633 12.98 -20.26 17.14
N ILE A 634 12.73 -19.48 18.18
CA ILE A 634 11.67 -19.78 19.14
C ILE A 634 10.35 -19.34 18.57
N GLY A 635 9.55 -20.30 18.20
CA GLY A 635 8.20 -20.05 17.70
C GLY A 635 7.18 -19.84 18.82
N PRO A 636 5.93 -19.59 18.45
CA PRO A 636 4.81 -19.35 19.37
C PRO A 636 4.49 -20.51 20.29
N THR A 637 4.79 -21.71 19.83
CA THR A 637 4.56 -22.94 20.59
C THR A 637 5.75 -23.33 21.48
N GLY A 638 6.74 -22.43 21.57
CA GLY A 638 7.99 -22.68 22.31
C GLY A 638 9.12 -23.21 21.40
N ALA A 639 10.15 -23.74 22.00
CA ALA A 639 11.24 -24.37 21.29
C ALA A 639 10.76 -25.65 20.60
N PRO A 640 11.15 -25.87 19.32
CA PRO A 640 10.76 -27.10 18.62
C PRO A 640 11.41 -28.32 19.28
N GLY A 641 10.69 -29.44 19.28
CA GLY A 641 11.22 -30.70 19.85
C GLY A 641 12.48 -31.21 19.14
N GLU A 642 12.79 -30.72 17.97
CA GLU A 642 14.06 -30.99 17.26
C GLU A 642 15.26 -30.41 17.97
N MET A 643 15.09 -29.32 18.72
CA MET A 643 16.17 -28.71 19.52
C MET A 643 16.73 -29.69 20.57
N GLU A 644 15.90 -30.55 21.14
CA GLU A 644 16.31 -31.54 22.15
C GLU A 644 17.21 -32.61 21.55
N LYS A 645 17.22 -32.83 20.26
CA LYS A 645 18.02 -33.83 19.57
C LYS A 645 19.44 -33.34 19.24
N LEU A 646 19.64 -32.00 19.18
CA LEU A 646 20.91 -31.42 18.79
C LEU A 646 22.11 -31.82 19.70
N PRO A 647 21.96 -31.85 21.03
CA PRO A 647 23.07 -32.31 21.90
C PRO A 647 23.47 -33.74 21.62
N ALA A 648 22.52 -34.65 21.39
CA ALA A 648 22.80 -36.04 21.03
C ALA A 648 23.47 -36.19 19.67
N ALA A 649 23.28 -35.20 18.78
CA ALA A 649 23.92 -35.11 17.46
C ALA A 649 25.30 -34.39 17.51
N GLY A 650 25.82 -34.06 18.69
CA GLY A 650 27.13 -33.43 18.86
C GLY A 650 27.16 -31.92 18.75
N TYR A 651 26.02 -31.25 18.90
CA TYR A 651 25.92 -29.80 18.90
C TYR A 651 25.72 -29.25 20.30
N GLY A 652 26.52 -28.29 20.72
CA GLY A 652 26.37 -27.61 22.00
C GLY A 652 25.76 -26.23 21.85
N LEU A 653 24.86 -25.86 22.77
CA LEU A 653 24.30 -24.50 22.84
C LEU A 653 25.41 -23.54 23.28
N THR A 654 25.75 -22.60 22.42
CA THR A 654 26.84 -21.64 22.67
C THR A 654 26.36 -20.21 22.86
N ARG A 655 25.27 -19.82 22.18
CA ARG A 655 24.76 -18.45 22.21
C ARG A 655 23.23 -18.40 22.23
N ILE A 656 22.71 -17.33 22.84
CA ILE A 656 21.28 -17.01 22.85
C ILE A 656 21.11 -15.55 22.45
N VAL A 657 20.29 -15.29 21.43
CA VAL A 657 19.86 -13.94 21.09
C VAL A 657 18.55 -13.63 21.81
N ARG A 658 18.52 -12.56 22.58
CA ARG A 658 17.33 -12.01 23.23
C ARG A 658 17.00 -10.66 22.60
N ILE A 659 15.73 -10.45 22.35
CA ILE A 659 15.20 -9.14 21.93
C ILE A 659 14.21 -8.73 23.02
N ASP A 660 14.39 -7.53 23.57
CA ASP A 660 13.62 -7.03 24.71
C ASP A 660 13.52 -8.06 25.85
N ARG A 661 14.66 -8.67 26.20
CA ARG A 661 14.82 -9.68 27.23
C ARG A 661 14.20 -11.05 26.98
N GLN A 662 13.53 -11.25 25.83
CA GLN A 662 12.94 -12.53 25.45
C GLN A 662 13.87 -13.32 24.52
N PRO A 663 14.13 -14.60 24.79
CA PRO A 663 14.92 -15.43 23.90
C PRO A 663 14.16 -15.59 22.55
N LYS A 664 14.83 -15.28 21.46
CA LYS A 664 14.29 -15.39 20.10
C LYS A 664 15.01 -16.43 19.27
N LEU A 665 16.32 -16.58 19.48
CA LEU A 665 17.13 -17.49 18.70
C LEU A 665 18.17 -18.17 19.58
N TYR A 666 18.27 -19.49 19.46
CA TYR A 666 19.30 -20.31 20.05
C TYR A 666 20.31 -20.74 19.00
N LEU A 667 21.59 -20.65 19.31
CA LEU A 667 22.68 -21.05 18.44
C LEU A 667 23.41 -22.25 19.00
N PHE A 668 23.52 -23.29 18.20
CA PHE A 668 24.24 -24.50 18.48
C PHE A 668 25.41 -24.66 17.53
N GLU A 669 26.59 -25.00 18.05
CA GLU A 669 27.81 -25.21 17.28
C GLU A 669 28.27 -26.67 17.36
N LYS A 670 28.72 -27.22 16.24
CA LYS A 670 29.16 -28.59 16.10
C LYS A 670 30.47 -28.82 16.84
N GLY A 671 30.59 -29.94 17.58
CA GLY A 671 31.79 -30.33 18.29
C GLY A 671 32.14 -29.46 19.50
N VAL A 672 31.31 -28.51 19.85
CA VAL A 672 31.46 -27.68 21.04
C VAL A 672 30.59 -28.25 22.13
N PRO A 673 31.13 -28.55 23.34
CA PRO A 673 30.31 -28.97 24.47
C PRO A 673 29.34 -27.86 24.83
N ALA A 674 28.12 -28.24 25.26
CA ALA A 674 27.15 -27.27 25.73
C ALA A 674 27.79 -26.37 26.78
N ALA A 675 27.82 -25.07 26.54
CA ALA A 675 28.37 -24.12 27.47
C ALA A 675 27.53 -24.14 28.74
N SER A 676 28.19 -24.21 29.92
CA SER A 676 27.52 -24.10 31.21
C SER A 676 26.77 -22.79 31.36
N GLN A 677 27.22 -21.76 30.64
CA GLN A 677 26.56 -20.46 30.47
C GLN A 677 26.73 -20.02 29.01
N PRO A 678 25.69 -20.13 28.17
CA PRO A 678 25.73 -19.63 26.79
C PRO A 678 25.89 -18.10 26.77
N LYS A 679 26.64 -17.57 25.80
CA LYS A 679 26.80 -16.13 25.60
C LYS A 679 25.46 -15.52 25.21
N ILE A 680 24.99 -14.52 25.94
CA ILE A 680 23.71 -13.87 25.71
C ILE A 680 23.97 -12.54 24.95
N TYR A 681 23.29 -12.37 23.81
CA TYR A 681 23.20 -11.13 23.10
C TYR A 681 21.83 -10.52 23.40
N ASP A 682 21.80 -9.53 24.29
CA ASP A 682 20.58 -8.86 24.73
C ASP A 682 20.43 -7.55 23.95
N VAL A 683 19.35 -7.41 23.19
CA VAL A 683 19.12 -6.30 22.29
C VAL A 683 17.89 -5.53 22.77
N ASP A 684 18.13 -4.37 23.42
CA ASP A 684 17.06 -3.52 23.92
C ASP A 684 16.43 -2.66 22.81
N ASP A 685 17.19 -2.29 21.79
CA ASP A 685 16.70 -1.53 20.63
C ASP A 685 17.21 -2.11 19.31
N TYR A 686 16.38 -2.94 18.72
CA TYR A 686 16.72 -3.67 17.49
C TYR A 686 16.86 -2.77 16.25
N SER A 687 16.21 -1.60 16.26
CA SER A 687 16.26 -0.66 15.12
C SER A 687 17.57 0.11 15.03
N THR A 688 18.28 0.28 16.14
CA THR A 688 19.50 1.11 16.22
C THR A 688 20.79 0.31 16.12
N LEU A 689 20.77 -0.98 16.46
CA LEU A 689 21.98 -1.76 16.65
C LEU A 689 22.62 -2.27 15.35
N PHE A 690 21.85 -2.47 14.29
CA PHE A 690 22.33 -3.09 13.07
C PHE A 690 21.79 -2.42 11.83
N ASP A 691 22.32 -1.26 11.50
CA ASP A 691 22.36 -0.78 10.12
C ASP A 691 23.33 -1.72 9.40
N LEU A 692 22.83 -2.87 8.94
CA LEU A 692 23.58 -3.70 8.03
C LEU A 692 23.82 -2.84 6.79
N SER A 693 25.04 -2.30 6.70
CA SER A 693 25.50 -1.52 5.56
C SER A 693 25.72 -2.43 4.36
N ALA A 694 24.66 -3.06 3.88
CA ALA A 694 24.68 -3.74 2.62
C ALA A 694 24.75 -2.69 1.52
N THR A 695 25.95 -2.41 1.04
CA THR A 695 26.08 -1.64 -0.21
C THR A 695 25.54 -2.49 -1.36
N PRO A 696 24.93 -1.89 -2.40
CA PRO A 696 24.48 -2.63 -3.57
C PRO A 696 25.58 -3.50 -4.19
N GLN A 697 26.84 -3.00 -4.16
CA GLN A 697 28.03 -3.71 -4.64
C GLN A 697 28.29 -4.98 -3.84
N ARG A 698 28.15 -4.93 -2.51
CA ARG A 698 28.35 -6.08 -1.65
C ARG A 698 27.41 -7.24 -2.02
N TYR A 699 26.12 -6.96 -2.23
CA TYR A 699 25.18 -7.98 -2.70
C TYR A 699 25.46 -8.44 -4.15
N ALA A 700 26.00 -7.59 -5.00
CA ALA A 700 26.38 -7.94 -6.35
C ALA A 700 27.62 -8.82 -6.42
N GLU A 701 28.60 -8.59 -5.53
CA GLU A 701 29.88 -9.30 -5.50
C GLU A 701 29.81 -10.64 -4.75
N GLU A 702 28.98 -10.74 -3.71
CA GLU A 702 28.99 -11.83 -2.73
C GLU A 702 27.82 -12.82 -2.84
N ALA A 703 26.99 -12.71 -3.90
CA ALA A 703 26.00 -13.75 -4.12
C ALA A 703 26.70 -15.08 -4.42
N PRO A 704 26.50 -16.11 -3.60
CA PRO A 704 27.11 -17.40 -3.84
C PRO A 704 26.77 -17.87 -5.25
N ALA A 705 27.75 -18.47 -5.92
CA ALA A 705 27.53 -19.18 -7.17
C ALA A 705 26.29 -20.07 -7.01
N GLU A 706 25.39 -19.96 -7.96
CA GLU A 706 24.07 -20.60 -7.93
C GLU A 706 24.16 -22.05 -7.42
N HIS A 707 23.61 -22.28 -6.25
CA HIS A 707 23.37 -23.65 -5.82
C HIS A 707 22.18 -24.19 -6.66
N PRO A 708 22.26 -25.43 -7.21
CA PRO A 708 21.20 -25.99 -8.05
C PRO A 708 19.79 -25.93 -7.47
N LEU A 709 19.66 -25.85 -6.13
CA LEU A 709 18.38 -25.68 -5.44
C LEU A 709 17.87 -24.23 -5.39
N GLN A 710 18.71 -23.22 -5.67
CA GLN A 710 18.27 -21.82 -5.80
C GLN A 710 17.64 -21.52 -7.17
N ALA A 711 17.88 -22.34 -8.17
CA ALA A 711 17.21 -22.25 -9.47
C ALA A 711 15.79 -22.85 -9.44
N ALA A 712 15.39 -23.52 -8.37
CA ALA A 712 14.08 -24.14 -8.24
C ALA A 712 13.04 -23.29 -7.47
N PHE A 713 13.44 -22.05 -7.05
CA PHE A 713 12.53 -21.13 -6.33
C PHE A 713 12.40 -19.79 -7.06
#